data_0874b442eb21d76ca5f93a2440ee26a0
#
_entry.id   0874b442eb21d76ca5f93a2440ee26a0
#
_cell.length_a   1.000
_cell.length_b   1.000
_cell.length_c   1.000
_cell.angle_alpha   90.00
_cell.angle_beta   90.00
_cell.angle_gamma   90.00
#
_symmetry.space_group_name_H-M   'P 1'
#
loop_
_entity.id
_entity.type
_entity.pdbx_description
1 polymer ?
#
loop_
_entity_poly.entity_id
_entity_poly.type
_entity_poly.pdbx_seq_one_letter_code
_entity_poly.pdbx_strand_id
1 'polypeptide(L)'
;MVRPAEGALATTPVAHESHELFGGDSTTCIVSVDADANGRARVWRRLGEHVELSEHTFPNWFLATSLELLAHLPAERLSADWLRQQHGHIQVHEPLAVVDLETSGPADQDAYRYLVLTSNLAEIETTLLETASKREGEEAQTLAELRGLVLIWEPVEQFLTLTGRTYFKDMSFEALRRFQFDLETTGLDEGRDRIFMISMRDSTGWRASLDIGDLGEADLLRRFVELVIARDPDTLENHNIFGFDLSFLVRRAARLGVRLALGRDGSEPRLETDVFDNGERPEPFLRWRVVGREVIDTQHAVRRYGLAAPDMRRHGLKEAARYFGFASSDREYVPGAEIWATYRTDPDRVRRYAAHDVDEVDGLSRRLLPPIFELTRRLPRGYERVAADTGPGSLWELLMVRAYLHAGRAIAAPAPRLQRVGAPARSELFMSGLLGPCARAEASPLLPRVLVNGSIAATNDDLQVMPRSLGWLLHRSDDSAARLLATAAHAYLSSAGLFGDPHAALDASMLARHYVELLVRDLRAHGCTPIEIDAEQVVFGVPTWWTPEMERAVSESARTYLPAGVELEFRARYVALYARAPGTSITLAHDGSVTLVGPAFRAGRLERFGDRFMHRAAACLLQWDVVGLRAVFLETLSLLRGGGIDLNDLCVQVTLHKSPSQYRRGGTHEEPYEVLLVEDSELTAADADADYYVARLSGLYCQQFAQAFTREDFSRIFRIPPGSGPFEAADPSDFDDIRPIATSLV
;
A
#
# COMPACT_ATOMS: atom_id res chain seq x y z
N MET A 1 -40.88 -5.37 11.49
CA MET A 1 -41.32 -6.23 10.38
C MET A 1 -41.48 -5.34 9.14
N VAL A 2 -40.40 -5.24 8.36
CA VAL A 2 -40.45 -4.58 7.04
C VAL A 2 -40.39 -5.72 6.03
N ARG A 3 -41.42 -5.84 5.18
CA ARG A 3 -41.45 -6.80 4.08
C ARG A 3 -40.42 -6.43 3.03
N PRO A 4 -39.65 -7.36 2.48
CA PRO A 4 -38.78 -7.06 1.33
C PRO A 4 -39.67 -6.76 0.12
N ALA A 5 -39.40 -5.64 -0.56
CA ALA A 5 -39.99 -5.33 -1.85
C ALA A 5 -39.38 -6.28 -2.90
N GLU A 6 -40.19 -7.19 -3.44
CA GLU A 6 -39.88 -7.91 -4.66
C GLU A 6 -39.97 -6.93 -5.85
N GLY A 7 -38.84 -6.31 -6.14
CA GLY A 7 -38.64 -5.56 -7.39
C GLY A 7 -37.53 -6.26 -8.17
N ALA A 8 -37.93 -7.07 -9.15
CA ALA A 8 -37.01 -7.64 -10.12
C ALA A 8 -36.27 -6.49 -10.84
N LEU A 9 -35.01 -6.30 -10.55
CA LEU A 9 -34.11 -5.46 -11.33
C LEU A 9 -34.00 -6.11 -12.72
N ALA A 10 -34.55 -5.43 -13.70
CA ALA A 10 -34.44 -5.81 -15.11
C ALA A 10 -32.95 -5.90 -15.47
N THR A 11 -32.52 -7.07 -15.92
CA THR A 11 -31.20 -7.32 -16.48
C THR A 11 -31.07 -6.57 -17.81
N THR A 12 -30.57 -5.34 -17.75
CA THR A 12 -30.14 -4.55 -18.91
C THR A 12 -28.67 -4.86 -19.22
N PRO A 13 -28.23 -4.82 -20.48
CA PRO A 13 -26.98 -5.46 -20.89
C PRO A 13 -25.72 -4.80 -20.29
N VAL A 14 -24.98 -5.58 -19.52
CA VAL A 14 -23.76 -5.28 -18.77
C VAL A 14 -22.61 -4.73 -19.65
N ALA A 15 -22.69 -4.81 -20.96
CA ALA A 15 -21.60 -4.43 -21.87
C ALA A 15 -21.45 -2.92 -22.10
N HIS A 16 -22.52 -2.12 -22.01
CA HIS A 16 -22.47 -0.66 -22.23
C HIS A 16 -21.99 0.10 -20.98
N GLU A 17 -22.33 -0.36 -19.78
CA GLU A 17 -22.01 0.34 -18.52
C GLU A 17 -20.53 0.32 -18.16
N SER A 18 -19.79 -0.73 -18.57
CA SER A 18 -18.34 -0.81 -18.31
C SER A 18 -17.52 0.24 -19.07
N HIS A 19 -18.01 0.70 -20.23
CA HIS A 19 -17.33 1.67 -21.07
C HIS A 19 -17.33 3.08 -20.46
N GLU A 20 -18.43 3.50 -19.87
CA GLU A 20 -18.58 4.85 -19.30
C GLU A 20 -17.71 5.05 -18.05
N LEU A 21 -17.65 4.03 -17.19
CA LEU A 21 -16.91 4.10 -15.93
C LEU A 21 -15.38 3.91 -16.12
N PHE A 22 -14.98 2.88 -16.89
CA PHE A 22 -13.58 2.48 -17.00
C PHE A 22 -12.87 3.02 -18.25
N GLY A 23 -13.45 3.99 -18.93
CA GLY A 23 -12.87 4.66 -20.08
C GLY A 23 -13.37 4.10 -21.42
N GLY A 24 -14.03 4.96 -22.19
CA GLY A 24 -14.65 4.64 -23.49
C GLY A 24 -13.75 4.85 -24.70
N ASP A 25 -12.60 5.51 -24.55
CA ASP A 25 -11.69 5.79 -25.67
C ASP A 25 -11.08 4.50 -26.26
N SER A 26 -10.94 4.46 -27.58
CA SER A 26 -10.48 3.27 -28.29
C SER A 26 -8.94 3.15 -28.37
N THR A 27 -8.18 4.11 -27.86
CA THR A 27 -6.72 4.10 -27.91
C THR A 27 -6.17 2.94 -27.08
N THR A 28 -5.37 2.09 -27.71
CA THR A 28 -4.81 0.89 -27.09
C THR A 28 -3.32 1.04 -26.79
N CYS A 29 -2.78 0.19 -25.93
CA CYS A 29 -1.37 0.02 -25.67
C CYS A 29 -0.65 1.29 -25.15
N ILE A 30 -1.35 2.15 -24.41
CA ILE A 30 -0.71 3.30 -23.75
C ILE A 30 0.18 2.77 -22.63
N VAL A 31 1.47 3.14 -22.66
CA VAL A 31 2.47 2.73 -21.68
C VAL A 31 2.98 3.89 -20.83
N SER A 32 2.82 5.13 -21.30
CA SER A 32 3.10 6.33 -20.50
C SER A 32 2.35 7.54 -21.04
N VAL A 33 1.98 8.43 -20.15
CA VAL A 33 1.38 9.73 -20.45
C VAL A 33 2.12 10.81 -19.67
N ASP A 34 2.49 11.87 -20.35
CA ASP A 34 2.99 13.09 -19.75
C ASP A 34 2.09 14.26 -20.16
N ALA A 35 1.65 15.06 -19.20
CA ALA A 35 0.80 16.20 -19.47
C ALA A 35 1.22 17.40 -18.61
N ASP A 36 0.93 18.61 -19.07
CA ASP A 36 1.32 19.83 -18.39
C ASP A 36 0.14 20.80 -18.16
N ALA A 37 0.39 21.82 -17.34
CA ALA A 37 -0.58 22.86 -17.02
C ALA A 37 -0.90 23.79 -18.21
N ASN A 38 -0.19 23.66 -19.34
CA ASN A 38 -0.49 24.37 -20.58
C ASN A 38 -1.43 23.59 -21.52
N GLY A 39 -1.96 22.47 -21.05
CA GLY A 39 -2.89 21.64 -21.81
C GLY A 39 -2.23 20.85 -22.93
N ARG A 40 -0.95 20.50 -22.81
CA ARG A 40 -0.26 19.61 -23.73
C ARG A 40 -0.14 18.24 -23.12
N ALA A 41 -0.50 17.20 -23.87
CA ALA A 41 -0.33 15.81 -23.47
C ALA A 41 0.48 15.04 -24.52
N ARG A 42 1.44 14.28 -24.05
CA ARG A 42 2.26 13.34 -24.82
C ARG A 42 1.88 11.93 -24.42
N VAL A 43 1.50 11.12 -25.37
CA VAL A 43 1.04 9.75 -25.16
C VAL A 43 1.96 8.79 -25.87
N TRP A 44 2.61 7.92 -25.13
CA TRP A 44 3.46 6.85 -25.66
C TRP A 44 2.69 5.54 -25.70
N ARG A 45 2.71 4.90 -26.87
CA ARG A 45 2.02 3.63 -27.12
C ARG A 45 3.03 2.58 -27.57
N ARG A 46 3.03 1.41 -26.97
CA ARG A 46 3.87 0.30 -27.41
C ARG A 46 3.15 -0.55 -28.46
N LEU A 47 3.67 -0.52 -29.69
CA LEU A 47 3.15 -1.29 -30.80
C LEU A 47 4.20 -2.34 -31.23
N GLY A 48 4.14 -3.52 -30.57
CA GLY A 48 5.16 -4.54 -30.70
C GLY A 48 6.51 -4.08 -30.14
N GLU A 49 7.54 -4.03 -31.00
CA GLU A 49 8.90 -3.62 -30.63
C GLU A 49 9.08 -2.08 -30.57
N HIS A 50 8.17 -1.33 -31.14
CA HIS A 50 8.28 0.14 -31.28
C HIS A 50 7.38 0.87 -30.31
N VAL A 51 7.80 2.08 -29.95
CA VAL A 51 6.99 3.03 -29.20
C VAL A 51 6.65 4.20 -30.10
N GLU A 52 5.36 4.46 -30.25
CA GLU A 52 4.81 5.60 -30.97
C GLU A 52 4.50 6.74 -29.99
N LEU A 53 4.92 7.94 -30.31
CA LEU A 53 4.55 9.16 -29.59
C LEU A 53 3.46 9.89 -30.36
N SER A 54 2.38 10.24 -29.67
CA SER A 54 1.38 11.19 -30.18
C SER A 54 1.25 12.37 -29.23
N GLU A 55 1.14 13.57 -29.80
CA GLU A 55 0.95 14.81 -29.05
C GLU A 55 -0.51 15.26 -29.18
N HIS A 56 -1.07 15.68 -28.06
CA HIS A 56 -2.45 16.15 -27.97
C HIS A 56 -2.50 17.50 -27.25
N THR A 57 -3.47 18.31 -27.62
CA THR A 57 -3.90 19.46 -26.83
C THR A 57 -5.19 19.09 -26.11
N PHE A 58 -5.32 19.47 -24.86
CA PHE A 58 -6.53 19.31 -24.07
C PHE A 58 -6.72 20.51 -23.14
N PRO A 59 -7.93 20.90 -22.77
CA PRO A 59 -8.13 21.94 -21.78
C PRO A 59 -7.87 21.36 -20.37
N ASN A 60 -7.07 22.05 -19.57
CA ASN A 60 -7.08 21.81 -18.14
C ASN A 60 -8.43 22.21 -17.57
N TRP A 61 -8.86 21.61 -16.45
CA TRP A 61 -10.19 21.80 -15.95
C TRP A 61 -10.30 21.72 -14.44
N PHE A 62 -11.36 22.33 -13.93
CA PHE A 62 -11.80 22.18 -12.54
C PHE A 62 -13.32 22.30 -12.46
N LEU A 63 -13.91 21.87 -11.35
CA LEU A 63 -15.33 21.99 -11.08
C LEU A 63 -15.58 23.17 -10.14
N ALA A 64 -16.69 23.89 -10.37
CA ALA A 64 -17.09 25.01 -9.53
C ALA A 64 -18.59 24.98 -9.21
N THR A 65 -18.93 25.43 -8.01
CA THR A 65 -20.34 25.61 -7.60
C THR A 65 -20.90 26.94 -8.08
N SER A 66 -20.05 27.96 -8.25
CA SER A 66 -20.38 29.31 -8.67
C SER A 66 -19.35 29.86 -9.65
N LEU A 67 -19.77 30.80 -10.50
CA LEU A 67 -18.90 31.51 -11.43
C LEU A 67 -18.56 32.94 -10.94
N GLU A 68 -18.86 33.29 -9.73
CA GLU A 68 -18.68 34.67 -9.21
C GLU A 68 -17.21 35.12 -9.28
N LEU A 69 -16.26 34.22 -8.97
CA LEU A 69 -14.83 34.51 -9.05
C LEU A 69 -14.34 34.69 -10.51
N LEU A 70 -15.09 34.15 -11.49
CA LEU A 70 -14.78 34.21 -12.92
C LEU A 70 -15.62 35.27 -13.67
N ALA A 71 -16.56 35.94 -13.01
CA ALA A 71 -17.56 36.80 -13.67
C ALA A 71 -16.99 37.94 -14.50
N HIS A 72 -15.73 38.33 -14.28
CA HIS A 72 -15.03 39.38 -15.03
C HIS A 72 -14.26 38.85 -16.23
N LEU A 73 -14.17 37.54 -16.42
CA LEU A 73 -13.45 36.94 -17.52
C LEU A 73 -14.43 36.55 -18.65
N PRO A 74 -14.09 36.86 -19.92
CA PRO A 74 -14.85 36.36 -21.04
C PRO A 74 -14.73 34.82 -21.12
N ALA A 75 -15.89 34.14 -21.21
CA ALA A 75 -15.92 32.69 -21.27
C ALA A 75 -16.96 32.22 -22.30
N GLU A 76 -16.58 31.23 -23.12
CA GLU A 76 -17.52 30.51 -23.96
C GLU A 76 -18.44 29.69 -23.08
N ARG A 77 -19.76 29.71 -23.35
CA ARG A 77 -20.76 28.92 -22.62
C ARG A 77 -21.16 27.71 -23.44
N LEU A 78 -20.98 26.54 -22.87
CA LEU A 78 -21.21 25.25 -23.50
C LEU A 78 -22.25 24.44 -22.70
N SER A 79 -22.94 23.53 -23.35
CA SER A 79 -23.94 22.66 -22.69
C SER A 79 -23.35 21.30 -22.34
N ALA A 80 -24.01 20.58 -21.45
CA ALA A 80 -23.71 19.19 -21.15
C ALA A 80 -23.77 18.29 -22.40
N ASP A 81 -24.69 18.58 -23.35
CA ASP A 81 -24.74 17.85 -24.62
C ASP A 81 -23.50 18.01 -25.47
N TRP A 82 -22.89 19.22 -25.47
CA TRP A 82 -21.64 19.43 -26.12
C TRP A 82 -20.54 18.51 -25.54
N LEU A 83 -20.44 18.41 -24.21
CA LEU A 83 -19.45 17.55 -23.55
C LEU A 83 -19.65 16.07 -23.94
N ARG A 84 -20.90 15.59 -23.91
CA ARG A 84 -21.24 14.20 -24.30
C ARG A 84 -20.86 13.85 -25.74
N GLN A 85 -20.85 14.82 -26.63
CA GLN A 85 -20.54 14.62 -28.05
C GLN A 85 -19.06 14.60 -28.38
N GLN A 86 -18.18 14.97 -27.44
CA GLN A 86 -16.74 15.12 -27.72
C GLN A 86 -15.97 13.80 -27.88
N HIS A 87 -16.48 12.69 -27.40
CA HIS A 87 -15.90 11.34 -27.57
C HIS A 87 -14.37 11.27 -27.38
N GLY A 88 -13.85 11.96 -26.36
CA GLY A 88 -12.42 11.96 -26.03
C GLY A 88 -11.55 12.98 -26.76
N HIS A 89 -12.13 13.80 -27.65
CA HIS A 89 -11.43 14.89 -28.34
C HIS A 89 -12.00 16.24 -27.91
N ILE A 90 -11.59 16.73 -26.75
CA ILE A 90 -12.09 18.00 -26.21
C ILE A 90 -11.17 19.14 -26.62
N GLN A 91 -11.69 20.03 -27.45
CA GLN A 91 -11.04 21.27 -27.84
C GLN A 91 -11.93 22.47 -27.49
N VAL A 92 -11.32 23.50 -26.92
CA VAL A 92 -11.97 24.79 -26.67
C VAL A 92 -11.28 25.85 -27.54
N HIS A 93 -12.08 26.73 -28.11
CA HIS A 93 -11.59 27.77 -29.05
C HIS A 93 -11.16 29.01 -28.31
N GLU A 94 -11.79 29.31 -27.18
CA GLU A 94 -11.48 30.44 -26.31
C GLU A 94 -10.56 30.02 -25.16
N PRO A 95 -9.78 30.95 -24.56
CA PRO A 95 -8.93 30.64 -23.40
C PRO A 95 -9.67 30.07 -22.20
N LEU A 96 -10.97 30.40 -22.07
CA LEU A 96 -11.85 29.94 -21.00
C LEU A 96 -13.19 29.52 -21.59
N ALA A 97 -13.62 28.32 -21.28
CA ALA A 97 -14.95 27.82 -21.58
C ALA A 97 -15.61 27.24 -20.31
N VAL A 98 -16.92 27.38 -20.22
CA VAL A 98 -17.69 26.86 -19.09
C VAL A 98 -18.80 25.98 -19.61
N VAL A 99 -18.79 24.71 -19.19
CA VAL A 99 -19.85 23.75 -19.46
C VAL A 99 -20.85 23.79 -18.30
N ASP A 100 -22.13 24.05 -18.63
CA ASP A 100 -23.22 23.92 -17.67
C ASP A 100 -23.64 22.45 -17.57
N LEU A 101 -23.32 21.83 -16.43
CA LEU A 101 -23.69 20.44 -16.11
C LEU A 101 -25.14 20.39 -15.63
N GLU A 102 -25.84 19.29 -15.96
CA GLU A 102 -27.23 19.10 -15.57
C GLU A 102 -27.37 18.76 -14.08
N THR A 103 -28.20 19.48 -13.34
CA THR A 103 -28.51 19.22 -11.93
C THR A 103 -29.72 18.32 -11.75
N SER A 104 -29.78 17.55 -10.67
CA SER A 104 -30.87 16.61 -10.39
C SER A 104 -32.14 17.31 -9.88
N GLY A 105 -32.05 18.56 -9.41
CA GLY A 105 -33.21 19.32 -8.93
C GLY A 105 -32.85 20.73 -8.42
N PRO A 106 -33.87 21.55 -8.12
CA PRO A 106 -33.66 22.95 -7.67
C PRO A 106 -33.03 23.09 -6.28
N ALA A 107 -32.88 22.02 -5.51
CA ALA A 107 -32.28 22.03 -4.17
C ALA A 107 -30.74 22.00 -4.17
N ASP A 108 -30.10 21.77 -5.32
CA ASP A 108 -28.65 21.65 -5.41
C ASP A 108 -27.94 23.01 -5.60
N GLN A 109 -28.20 23.97 -4.73
CA GLN A 109 -27.56 25.32 -4.84
C GLN A 109 -26.04 25.25 -4.69
N ASP A 110 -25.53 24.27 -3.92
CA ASP A 110 -24.11 24.07 -3.65
C ASP A 110 -23.47 22.98 -4.53
N ALA A 111 -24.18 22.52 -5.59
CA ALA A 111 -23.65 21.51 -6.49
C ALA A 111 -22.51 22.06 -7.36
N TYR A 112 -21.52 21.23 -7.65
CA TYR A 112 -20.48 21.50 -8.64
C TYR A 112 -21.06 21.37 -10.06
N ARG A 113 -21.75 22.42 -10.47
CA ARG A 113 -22.52 22.46 -11.72
C ARG A 113 -21.80 23.07 -12.91
N TYR A 114 -20.61 23.62 -12.67
CA TYR A 114 -19.80 24.22 -13.72
C TYR A 114 -18.52 23.43 -13.91
N LEU A 115 -18.31 22.86 -15.11
CA LEU A 115 -17.01 22.40 -15.54
C LEU A 115 -16.31 23.55 -16.26
N VAL A 116 -15.27 24.08 -15.64
CA VAL A 116 -14.47 25.17 -16.20
C VAL A 116 -13.29 24.58 -16.96
N LEU A 117 -13.17 24.91 -18.23
CA LEU A 117 -12.12 24.44 -19.14
C LEU A 117 -11.20 25.61 -19.50
N THR A 118 -9.90 25.42 -19.43
CA THR A 118 -8.93 26.47 -19.77
C THR A 118 -7.71 25.91 -20.50
N SER A 119 -7.18 26.71 -21.44
CA SER A 119 -5.92 26.42 -22.13
C SER A 119 -4.69 26.90 -21.33
N ASN A 120 -4.89 27.66 -20.23
CA ASN A 120 -3.82 28.20 -19.39
C ASN A 120 -4.23 28.20 -17.93
N LEU A 121 -4.03 27.07 -17.26
CA LEU A 121 -4.42 26.87 -15.86
C LEU A 121 -3.68 27.84 -14.93
N ALA A 122 -2.40 28.08 -15.15
CA ALA A 122 -1.60 28.93 -14.26
C ALA A 122 -2.08 30.40 -14.25
N GLU A 123 -2.51 30.93 -15.39
CA GLU A 123 -3.08 32.29 -15.49
C GLU A 123 -4.43 32.38 -14.79
N ILE A 124 -5.29 31.37 -14.99
CA ILE A 124 -6.60 31.29 -14.34
C ILE A 124 -6.45 31.10 -12.82
N GLU A 125 -5.52 30.27 -12.38
CA GLU A 125 -5.22 30.08 -10.95
C GLU A 125 -4.82 31.41 -10.30
N THR A 126 -3.86 32.12 -10.88
CA THR A 126 -3.42 33.44 -10.39
C THR A 126 -4.60 34.41 -10.30
N THR A 127 -5.41 34.45 -11.34
CA THR A 127 -6.58 35.37 -11.41
C THR A 127 -7.63 35.02 -10.35
N LEU A 128 -7.91 33.74 -10.14
CA LEU A 128 -8.86 33.28 -9.13
C LEU A 128 -8.39 33.61 -7.71
N LEU A 129 -7.11 33.32 -7.39
CA LEU A 129 -6.52 33.63 -6.09
C LEU A 129 -6.54 35.13 -5.78
N GLU A 130 -6.16 35.98 -6.77
CA GLU A 130 -6.25 37.43 -6.61
C GLU A 130 -7.69 37.92 -6.43
N THR A 131 -8.66 37.33 -7.15
CA THR A 131 -10.07 37.74 -7.07
C THR A 131 -10.67 37.32 -5.73
N ALA A 132 -10.37 36.12 -5.25
CA ALA A 132 -10.79 35.62 -3.94
C ALA A 132 -10.23 36.50 -2.80
N SER A 133 -8.93 36.81 -2.87
CA SER A 133 -8.29 37.71 -1.90
C SER A 133 -8.93 39.11 -1.86
N LYS A 134 -9.25 39.68 -3.01
CA LYS A 134 -9.85 41.03 -3.11
C LYS A 134 -11.32 41.06 -2.68
N ARG A 135 -12.10 40.02 -2.95
CA ARG A 135 -13.54 39.97 -2.70
C ARG A 135 -13.93 39.39 -1.34
N GLU A 136 -13.27 38.32 -0.96
CA GLU A 136 -13.66 37.51 0.21
C GLU A 136 -12.68 37.66 1.36
N GLY A 137 -11.51 38.29 1.14
CA GLY A 137 -10.46 38.39 2.13
C GLY A 137 -9.81 37.04 2.45
N GLU A 138 -9.99 36.04 1.59
CA GLU A 138 -9.38 34.74 1.71
C GLU A 138 -7.91 34.79 1.26
N GLU A 139 -6.98 34.50 2.16
CA GLU A 139 -5.57 34.30 1.83
C GLU A 139 -5.33 32.82 1.41
N ALA A 140 -5.87 32.40 0.27
CA ALA A 140 -5.62 31.09 -0.29
C ALA A 140 -4.34 31.13 -1.16
N GLN A 141 -3.51 30.08 -1.08
CA GLN A 141 -2.29 29.93 -1.87
C GLN A 141 -2.49 29.04 -3.09
N THR A 142 -3.53 28.21 -3.07
CA THR A 142 -3.85 27.25 -4.14
C THR A 142 -5.36 27.24 -4.39
N LEU A 143 -5.78 26.85 -5.60
CA LEU A 143 -7.21 26.69 -5.93
C LEU A 143 -7.90 25.68 -5.02
N ALA A 144 -7.18 24.70 -4.52
CA ALA A 144 -7.72 23.68 -3.60
C ALA A 144 -8.21 24.26 -2.26
N GLU A 145 -7.70 25.39 -1.87
CA GLU A 145 -8.08 26.08 -0.64
C GLU A 145 -9.32 26.97 -0.81
N LEU A 146 -9.71 27.25 -2.08
CA LEU A 146 -10.88 28.05 -2.38
C LEU A 146 -12.16 27.23 -2.20
N ARG A 147 -13.13 27.79 -1.48
CA ARG A 147 -14.43 27.17 -1.29
C ARG A 147 -15.21 27.04 -2.61
N GLY A 148 -15.89 25.91 -2.77
CA GLY A 148 -16.72 25.69 -3.95
C GLY A 148 -15.94 25.39 -5.24
N LEU A 149 -14.64 25.17 -5.16
CA LEU A 149 -13.84 24.65 -6.26
C LEU A 149 -13.32 23.25 -5.95
N VAL A 150 -13.30 22.40 -6.96
CA VAL A 150 -12.62 21.09 -6.93
C VAL A 150 -11.65 21.06 -8.09
N LEU A 151 -10.37 21.06 -7.78
CA LEU A 151 -9.32 20.90 -8.74
C LEU A 151 -8.83 19.44 -8.74
N ILE A 152 -8.68 18.88 -9.92
CA ILE A 152 -7.96 17.63 -10.12
C ILE A 152 -6.52 17.97 -10.40
N TRP A 153 -5.63 17.55 -9.49
CA TRP A 153 -4.29 18.11 -9.31
C TRP A 153 -3.31 17.83 -10.46
N GLU A 154 -3.31 16.60 -10.94
CA GLU A 154 -2.34 16.14 -11.92
C GLU A 154 -2.87 16.34 -13.34
N PRO A 155 -2.15 17.05 -14.21
CA PRO A 155 -2.56 17.19 -15.62
C PRO A 155 -2.76 15.86 -16.35
N VAL A 156 -1.99 14.81 -15.99
CA VAL A 156 -2.17 13.46 -16.53
C VAL A 156 -3.55 12.89 -16.14
N GLU A 157 -3.93 13.02 -14.87
CA GLU A 157 -5.23 12.59 -14.36
C GLU A 157 -6.39 13.38 -14.99
N GLN A 158 -6.20 14.71 -15.19
CA GLN A 158 -7.14 15.56 -15.91
C GLN A 158 -7.34 15.07 -17.35
N PHE A 159 -6.25 14.84 -18.07
CA PHE A 159 -6.29 14.35 -19.44
C PHE A 159 -6.99 13.00 -19.56
N LEU A 160 -6.60 12.04 -18.71
CA LEU A 160 -7.16 10.68 -18.74
C LEU A 160 -8.65 10.68 -18.35
N THR A 161 -9.05 11.48 -17.36
CA THR A 161 -10.45 11.58 -16.90
C THR A 161 -11.32 12.16 -18.01
N LEU A 162 -10.88 13.25 -18.65
CA LEU A 162 -11.67 13.97 -19.63
C LEU A 162 -11.78 13.22 -20.96
N THR A 163 -10.70 12.55 -21.40
CA THR A 163 -10.64 11.84 -22.68
C THR A 163 -11.17 10.41 -22.62
N GLY A 164 -11.35 9.83 -21.43
CA GLY A 164 -11.73 8.43 -21.28
C GLY A 164 -10.62 7.44 -21.63
N ARG A 165 -9.38 7.90 -21.80
CA ARG A 165 -8.21 7.03 -22.05
C ARG A 165 -7.78 6.32 -20.79
N THR A 166 -7.18 5.14 -20.98
CA THR A 166 -6.59 4.34 -19.91
C THR A 166 -5.28 3.72 -20.36
N TYR A 167 -4.40 3.45 -19.42
CA TYR A 167 -3.18 2.69 -19.67
C TYR A 167 -3.50 1.25 -20.06
N PHE A 168 -2.59 0.61 -20.77
CA PHE A 168 -2.50 -0.83 -21.01
C PHE A 168 -3.74 -1.50 -21.64
N LYS A 169 -4.66 -0.73 -22.23
CA LYS A 169 -5.78 -1.32 -22.94
C LYS A 169 -5.27 -2.25 -24.05
N ASP A 170 -5.79 -3.47 -24.12
CA ASP A 170 -5.39 -4.54 -25.04
C ASP A 170 -3.91 -4.96 -24.91
N MET A 171 -3.30 -4.76 -23.73
CA MET A 171 -1.97 -5.29 -23.39
C MET A 171 -2.05 -6.33 -22.28
N SER A 172 -1.13 -7.30 -22.27
CA SER A 172 -0.85 -8.11 -21.08
C SER A 172 0.34 -7.54 -20.31
N PHE A 173 0.49 -7.94 -19.05
CA PHE A 173 1.63 -7.55 -18.23
C PHE A 173 2.97 -8.03 -18.83
N GLU A 174 2.98 -9.18 -19.49
CA GLU A 174 4.15 -9.75 -20.13
C GLU A 174 4.58 -8.97 -21.38
N ALA A 175 3.66 -8.25 -22.03
CA ALA A 175 3.98 -7.38 -23.17
C ALA A 175 4.67 -6.07 -22.75
N LEU A 176 4.63 -5.72 -21.46
CA LEU A 176 5.29 -4.54 -20.92
C LEU A 176 6.82 -4.74 -20.92
N ARG A 177 7.56 -3.80 -21.48
CA ARG A 177 9.02 -3.78 -21.43
C ARG A 177 9.49 -3.25 -20.10
N ARG A 178 9.83 -4.14 -19.19
CA ARG A 178 10.28 -3.82 -17.82
C ARG A 178 11.80 -3.91 -17.76
N PHE A 179 12.44 -2.97 -17.09
CA PHE A 179 13.89 -2.90 -16.95
C PHE A 179 14.24 -2.72 -15.48
N GLN A 180 14.98 -3.66 -14.94
CA GLN A 180 15.49 -3.63 -13.58
C GLN A 180 16.96 -3.25 -13.61
N PHE A 181 17.37 -2.41 -12.67
CA PHE A 181 18.78 -2.08 -12.45
C PHE A 181 19.06 -1.90 -10.95
N ASP A 182 20.27 -2.19 -10.57
CA ASP A 182 20.74 -2.09 -9.18
C ASP A 182 22.13 -1.49 -9.15
N LEU A 183 22.43 -0.65 -8.13
CA LEU A 183 23.68 0.07 -7.98
C LEU A 183 24.52 -0.52 -6.86
N GLU A 184 25.81 -0.79 -7.17
CA GLU A 184 26.81 -1.04 -6.15
C GLU A 184 27.70 0.19 -5.96
N THR A 185 27.79 0.64 -4.70
CA THR A 185 28.46 1.89 -4.35
C THR A 185 29.56 1.66 -3.31
N THR A 186 30.54 2.56 -3.25
CA THR A 186 31.62 2.47 -2.26
C THR A 186 31.17 2.81 -0.83
N GLY A 187 29.95 3.31 -0.67
CA GLY A 187 29.28 3.66 0.57
C GLY A 187 27.95 4.36 0.26
N LEU A 188 27.29 4.88 1.29
CA LEU A 188 25.92 5.37 1.17
C LEU A 188 25.81 6.91 0.96
N ASP A 189 26.91 7.63 0.94
CA ASP A 189 26.95 9.09 0.82
C ASP A 189 27.28 9.51 -0.62
N GLU A 190 26.27 9.89 -1.40
CA GLU A 190 26.40 10.31 -2.80
C GLU A 190 27.33 11.53 -3.00
N GLY A 191 27.62 12.27 -1.93
CA GLY A 191 28.61 13.38 -1.94
C GLY A 191 30.06 12.91 -1.89
N ARG A 192 30.33 11.73 -1.33
CA ARG A 192 31.66 11.17 -1.10
C ARG A 192 31.90 9.89 -1.87
N ASP A 193 30.90 9.05 -1.91
CA ASP A 193 30.97 7.70 -2.45
C ASP A 193 30.69 7.68 -3.95
N ARG A 194 31.08 6.58 -4.60
CA ARG A 194 31.03 6.43 -6.05
C ARG A 194 30.22 5.19 -6.42
N ILE A 195 29.56 5.25 -7.55
CA ILE A 195 29.00 4.07 -8.21
C ILE A 195 30.14 3.32 -8.89
N PHE A 196 30.36 2.07 -8.52
CA PHE A 196 31.40 1.26 -9.15
C PHE A 196 30.84 0.10 -10.00
N MET A 197 29.55 -0.24 -9.85
CA MET A 197 28.90 -1.25 -10.67
C MET A 197 27.40 -0.91 -10.84
N ILE A 198 26.85 -1.24 -12.01
CA ILE A 198 25.42 -1.22 -12.30
C ILE A 198 25.07 -2.55 -12.92
N SER A 199 24.27 -3.35 -12.25
CA SER A 199 23.67 -4.57 -12.79
C SER A 199 22.32 -4.27 -13.39
N MET A 200 22.01 -4.90 -14.52
CA MET A 200 20.81 -4.63 -15.30
C MET A 200 20.23 -5.91 -15.87
N ARG A 201 18.92 -5.94 -15.99
CA ARG A 201 18.19 -6.91 -16.78
C ARG A 201 16.92 -6.31 -17.38
N ASP A 202 16.29 -6.98 -18.32
CA ASP A 202 14.95 -6.63 -18.76
C ASP A 202 14.01 -7.84 -18.86
N SER A 203 12.73 -7.55 -19.13
CA SER A 203 11.67 -8.58 -19.23
C SER A 203 11.85 -9.54 -20.42
N THR A 204 12.76 -9.24 -21.36
CA THR A 204 13.08 -10.15 -22.50
C THR A 204 14.11 -11.22 -22.13
N GLY A 205 14.70 -11.12 -20.93
CA GLY A 205 15.77 -12.01 -20.49
C GLY A 205 17.19 -11.47 -20.76
N TRP A 206 17.32 -10.28 -21.37
CA TRP A 206 18.62 -9.63 -21.52
C TRP A 206 19.19 -9.25 -20.16
N ARG A 207 20.51 -9.38 -20.02
CA ARG A 207 21.28 -8.99 -18.81
C ARG A 207 22.58 -8.33 -19.20
N ALA A 208 23.02 -7.40 -18.37
CA ALA A 208 24.34 -6.79 -18.44
C ALA A 208 24.79 -6.31 -17.07
N SER A 209 26.10 -6.25 -16.88
CA SER A 209 26.72 -5.57 -15.74
C SER A 209 27.77 -4.61 -16.27
N LEU A 210 27.75 -3.38 -15.80
CA LEU A 210 28.78 -2.37 -16.02
C LEU A 210 29.55 -2.19 -14.74
N ASP A 211 30.87 -2.17 -14.80
CA ASP A 211 31.70 -1.82 -13.64
C ASP A 211 32.83 -0.86 -14.03
N ILE A 212 33.43 -0.23 -13.02
CA ILE A 212 34.48 0.76 -13.20
C ILE A 212 35.81 0.17 -13.63
N GLY A 213 35.97 -1.16 -13.78
CA GLY A 213 37.19 -1.84 -14.17
C GLY A 213 38.13 -0.98 -15.03
N ASP A 214 37.91 -0.97 -16.33
CA ASP A 214 38.63 -0.12 -17.27
C ASP A 214 37.93 1.24 -17.55
N LEU A 215 36.73 1.48 -16.99
CA LEU A 215 35.91 2.69 -17.18
C LEU A 215 36.00 3.60 -15.96
N GLY A 216 35.97 4.90 -16.17
CA GLY A 216 35.69 5.84 -15.09
C GLY A 216 34.20 5.87 -14.75
N GLU A 217 33.84 6.32 -13.54
CA GLU A 217 32.44 6.43 -13.11
C GLU A 217 31.57 7.22 -14.10
N ALA A 218 32.11 8.32 -14.67
CA ALA A 218 31.40 9.12 -15.67
C ALA A 218 31.09 8.34 -16.97
N ASP A 219 32.00 7.48 -17.42
CA ASP A 219 31.80 6.66 -18.62
C ASP A 219 30.82 5.49 -18.33
N LEU A 220 30.88 4.94 -17.14
CA LEU A 220 29.91 3.96 -16.65
C LEU A 220 28.49 4.54 -16.69
N LEU A 221 28.27 5.75 -16.20
CA LEU A 221 26.98 6.44 -16.24
C LEU A 221 26.52 6.73 -17.68
N ARG A 222 27.41 7.19 -18.56
CA ARG A 222 27.08 7.42 -19.98
C ARG A 222 26.66 6.11 -20.65
N ARG A 223 27.37 5.02 -20.38
CA ARG A 223 27.05 3.72 -20.93
C ARG A 223 25.72 3.17 -20.42
N PHE A 224 25.40 3.41 -19.13
CA PHE A 224 24.09 3.09 -18.58
C PHE A 224 22.96 3.82 -19.33
N VAL A 225 23.09 5.13 -19.55
CA VAL A 225 22.10 5.93 -20.31
C VAL A 225 21.94 5.37 -21.73
N GLU A 226 23.03 5.06 -22.44
CA GLU A 226 22.99 4.47 -23.78
C GLU A 226 22.22 3.14 -23.79
N LEU A 227 22.43 2.28 -22.78
CA LEU A 227 21.73 1.00 -22.67
C LEU A 227 20.24 1.18 -22.39
N VAL A 228 19.85 2.12 -21.52
CA VAL A 228 18.43 2.42 -21.25
C VAL A 228 17.75 2.92 -22.54
N ILE A 229 18.42 3.80 -23.30
CA ILE A 229 17.90 4.30 -24.59
C ILE A 229 17.78 3.15 -25.60
N ALA A 230 18.81 2.32 -25.73
CA ALA A 230 18.85 1.21 -26.70
C ALA A 230 17.82 0.11 -26.38
N ARG A 231 17.54 -0.17 -25.10
CA ARG A 231 16.56 -1.18 -24.66
C ARG A 231 15.13 -0.64 -24.67
N ASP A 232 14.97 0.70 -24.63
CA ASP A 232 13.71 1.42 -24.64
C ASP A 232 12.60 0.81 -23.74
N PRO A 233 12.84 0.69 -22.42
CA PRO A 233 11.86 0.13 -21.52
C PRO A 233 10.65 1.05 -21.32
N ASP A 234 9.50 0.46 -20.97
CA ASP A 234 8.29 1.16 -20.53
C ASP A 234 8.37 1.50 -19.05
N THR A 235 8.98 0.61 -18.26
CA THR A 235 9.17 0.80 -16.82
C THR A 235 10.64 0.66 -16.42
N LEU A 236 11.04 1.48 -15.45
CA LEU A 236 12.28 1.33 -14.69
C LEU A 236 11.90 0.86 -13.28
N GLU A 237 12.46 -0.27 -12.85
CA GLU A 237 12.05 -0.95 -11.62
C GLU A 237 13.26 -1.25 -10.74
N ASN A 238 13.18 -0.96 -9.46
CA ASN A 238 14.06 -1.52 -8.44
C ASN A 238 13.35 -1.54 -7.07
N HIS A 239 14.01 -2.06 -6.06
CA HIS A 239 13.53 -2.10 -4.69
C HIS A 239 14.14 -0.96 -3.88
N ASN A 240 13.31 -0.02 -3.41
CA ASN A 240 13.73 1.25 -2.84
C ASN A 240 14.38 2.23 -3.86
N ILE A 241 13.92 2.18 -5.10
CA ILE A 241 14.50 2.95 -6.21
C ILE A 241 14.49 4.46 -5.96
N PHE A 242 13.44 4.99 -5.33
CA PHE A 242 13.32 6.41 -5.00
C PHE A 242 14.20 6.80 -3.80
N GLY A 243 14.29 5.92 -2.81
CA GLY A 243 15.08 6.19 -1.61
C GLY A 243 16.58 6.07 -1.82
N PHE A 244 17.02 5.29 -2.81
CA PHE A 244 18.44 5.05 -3.05
C PHE A 244 18.84 5.21 -4.52
N ASP A 245 18.53 4.28 -5.40
CA ASP A 245 19.18 4.15 -6.70
C ASP A 245 19.07 5.38 -7.59
N LEU A 246 17.87 5.85 -7.88
CA LEU A 246 17.70 7.05 -8.73
C LEU A 246 18.23 8.31 -8.05
N SER A 247 18.05 8.42 -6.74
CA SER A 247 18.57 9.58 -6.00
C SER A 247 20.10 9.62 -6.04
N PHE A 248 20.77 8.50 -5.84
CA PHE A 248 22.20 8.37 -5.92
C PHE A 248 22.71 8.62 -7.33
N LEU A 249 22.08 7.97 -8.32
CA LEU A 249 22.42 8.10 -9.74
C LEU A 249 22.36 9.56 -10.23
N VAL A 250 21.25 10.26 -9.95
CA VAL A 250 21.04 11.66 -10.38
C VAL A 250 22.08 12.59 -9.74
N ARG A 251 22.34 12.43 -8.43
CA ARG A 251 23.31 13.30 -7.74
C ARG A 251 24.74 13.04 -8.19
N ARG A 252 25.11 11.78 -8.44
CA ARG A 252 26.42 11.44 -9.00
C ARG A 252 26.60 11.97 -10.41
N ALA A 253 25.60 11.79 -11.28
CA ALA A 253 25.62 12.32 -12.65
C ALA A 253 25.81 13.84 -12.67
N ALA A 254 25.05 14.57 -11.85
CA ALA A 254 25.18 16.02 -11.73
C ALA A 254 26.59 16.44 -11.28
N ARG A 255 27.16 15.74 -10.29
CA ARG A 255 28.52 16.02 -9.80
C ARG A 255 29.61 15.74 -10.82
N LEU A 256 29.43 14.77 -11.68
CA LEU A 256 30.37 14.37 -12.72
C LEU A 256 30.16 15.12 -14.05
N GLY A 257 29.16 16.00 -14.14
CA GLY A 257 28.77 16.67 -15.37
C GLY A 257 28.28 15.72 -16.46
N VAL A 258 27.69 14.57 -16.06
CA VAL A 258 27.09 13.60 -16.98
C VAL A 258 25.60 13.90 -17.11
N ARG A 259 25.15 14.08 -18.35
CA ARG A 259 23.71 14.26 -18.64
C ARG A 259 22.99 12.91 -18.50
N LEU A 260 22.07 12.81 -17.57
CA LEU A 260 21.30 11.59 -17.29
C LEU A 260 20.00 11.59 -18.10
N ALA A 261 20.10 11.52 -19.43
CA ALA A 261 18.97 11.61 -20.36
C ALA A 261 18.15 10.30 -20.41
N LEU A 262 17.46 9.96 -19.32
CA LEU A 262 16.66 8.75 -19.20
C LEU A 262 15.25 8.88 -19.81
N GLY A 263 14.74 10.09 -19.97
CA GLY A 263 13.46 10.34 -20.62
C GLY A 263 13.45 9.95 -22.10
N ARG A 264 12.34 9.45 -22.62
CA ARG A 264 12.16 9.16 -24.05
C ARG A 264 12.29 10.41 -24.93
N ASP A 265 12.05 11.58 -24.36
CA ASP A 265 12.28 12.89 -24.99
C ASP A 265 13.73 13.40 -24.80
N GLY A 266 14.61 12.62 -24.22
CA GLY A 266 15.97 12.99 -23.88
C GLY A 266 16.10 13.93 -22.68
N SER A 267 15.05 14.10 -21.88
CA SER A 267 15.09 14.86 -20.62
C SER A 267 15.75 14.06 -19.51
N GLU A 268 16.23 14.80 -18.49
CA GLU A 268 16.72 14.22 -17.25
C GLU A 268 15.57 13.98 -16.26
N PRO A 269 15.72 13.05 -15.30
CA PRO A 269 14.73 12.83 -14.24
C PRO A 269 14.39 14.09 -13.46
N ARG A 270 13.12 14.29 -13.13
CA ARG A 270 12.63 15.43 -12.34
C ARG A 270 12.17 14.96 -10.98
N LEU A 271 12.54 15.73 -9.93
CA LEU A 271 12.12 15.43 -8.56
C LEU A 271 10.75 16.04 -8.29
N GLU A 272 9.83 15.24 -7.79
CA GLU A 272 8.48 15.62 -7.40
C GLU A 272 8.15 15.05 -6.01
N THR A 273 7.23 15.69 -5.28
CA THR A 273 6.68 15.13 -4.05
C THR A 273 5.47 14.28 -4.41
N ASP A 274 5.40 13.09 -3.82
CA ASP A 274 4.28 12.17 -4.00
C ASP A 274 3.87 11.53 -2.66
N VAL A 275 2.83 10.72 -2.66
CA VAL A 275 2.31 10.03 -1.49
C VAL A 275 2.28 8.54 -1.75
N PHE A 276 2.89 7.77 -0.84
CA PHE A 276 2.66 6.34 -0.75
C PHE A 276 1.45 6.11 0.14
N ASP A 277 0.39 5.55 -0.43
CA ASP A 277 -0.81 5.18 0.31
C ASP A 277 -1.23 3.74 -0.02
N ASN A 278 -1.23 2.91 1.00
CA ASN A 278 -1.64 1.51 0.94
C ASN A 278 -3.00 1.27 1.63
N GLY A 279 -3.70 2.34 2.02
CA GLY A 279 -4.98 2.30 2.72
C GLY A 279 -4.89 2.35 4.25
N GLU A 280 -3.69 2.36 4.84
CA GLU A 280 -3.52 2.55 6.30
C GLU A 280 -3.23 4.01 6.66
N ARG A 281 -2.10 4.50 6.22
CA ARG A 281 -1.65 5.87 6.47
C ARG A 281 -0.84 6.39 5.29
N PRO A 282 -1.26 7.51 4.68
CA PRO A 282 -0.47 8.13 3.62
C PRO A 282 0.88 8.65 4.17
N GLU A 283 1.95 8.36 3.43
CA GLU A 283 3.32 8.76 3.75
C GLU A 283 3.89 9.55 2.57
N PRO A 284 4.30 10.81 2.75
CA PRO A 284 4.92 11.59 1.68
C PRO A 284 6.31 11.01 1.35
N PHE A 285 6.65 11.00 0.06
CA PHE A 285 7.98 10.62 -0.42
C PHE A 285 8.41 11.45 -1.62
N LEU A 286 9.69 11.40 -1.95
CA LEU A 286 10.25 12.07 -3.13
C LEU A 286 10.35 11.08 -4.28
N ARG A 287 9.68 11.40 -5.38
CA ARG A 287 9.63 10.61 -6.61
C ARG A 287 10.49 11.24 -7.69
N TRP A 288 11.22 10.42 -8.42
CA TRP A 288 11.90 10.83 -9.65
C TRP A 288 11.05 10.45 -10.85
N ARG A 289 10.50 11.44 -11.55
CA ARG A 289 9.76 11.26 -12.79
C ARG A 289 10.69 11.18 -13.98
N VAL A 290 10.50 10.18 -14.84
CA VAL A 290 11.22 9.98 -16.10
C VAL A 290 10.22 10.07 -17.24
N VAL A 291 10.31 11.12 -18.05
CA VAL A 291 9.32 11.40 -19.10
C VAL A 291 9.23 10.26 -20.11
N GLY A 292 8.00 9.79 -20.35
CA GLY A 292 7.71 8.67 -21.26
C GLY A 292 8.04 7.28 -20.72
N ARG A 293 8.45 7.15 -19.46
CA ARG A 293 8.69 5.88 -18.77
C ARG A 293 8.10 5.94 -17.38
N GLU A 294 7.57 4.84 -16.89
CA GLU A 294 7.02 4.74 -15.53
C GLU A 294 8.09 4.19 -14.58
N VAL A 295 8.27 4.83 -13.42
CA VAL A 295 9.25 4.39 -12.41
C VAL A 295 8.53 3.66 -11.29
N ILE A 296 8.87 2.38 -11.07
CA ILE A 296 8.17 1.52 -10.14
C ILE A 296 9.09 1.07 -9.00
N ASP A 297 8.69 1.38 -7.78
CA ASP A 297 9.34 0.87 -6.58
C ASP A 297 8.67 -0.42 -6.10
N THR A 298 9.37 -1.54 -6.22
CA THR A 298 8.86 -2.84 -5.76
C THR A 298 8.74 -2.93 -4.24
N GLN A 299 9.42 -2.05 -3.47
CA GLN A 299 9.23 -1.98 -2.03
C GLN A 299 7.81 -1.52 -1.67
N HIS A 300 7.23 -0.60 -2.44
CA HIS A 300 5.83 -0.20 -2.27
C HIS A 300 4.88 -1.38 -2.44
N ALA A 301 5.11 -2.22 -3.46
CA ALA A 301 4.30 -3.42 -3.70
C ALA A 301 4.46 -4.46 -2.57
N VAL A 302 5.69 -4.67 -2.08
CA VAL A 302 5.99 -5.55 -0.94
C VAL A 302 5.33 -5.05 0.34
N ARG A 303 5.44 -3.76 0.65
CA ARG A 303 4.80 -3.14 1.82
C ARG A 303 3.28 -3.30 1.78
N ARG A 304 2.67 -3.10 0.61
CA ARG A 304 1.23 -3.31 0.41
C ARG A 304 0.83 -4.77 0.63
N TYR A 305 1.59 -5.71 0.08
CA TYR A 305 1.34 -7.14 0.29
C TYR A 305 1.44 -7.52 1.77
N GLY A 306 2.43 -6.98 2.49
CA GLY A 306 2.65 -7.25 3.91
C GLY A 306 1.47 -6.86 4.82
N LEU A 307 0.57 -5.96 4.38
CA LEU A 307 -0.65 -5.65 5.14
C LEU A 307 -1.61 -6.84 5.22
N ALA A 308 -1.73 -7.60 4.14
CA ALA A 308 -2.58 -8.78 4.05
C ALA A 308 -1.84 -10.07 4.49
N ALA A 309 -0.52 -10.01 4.72
CA ALA A 309 0.34 -11.12 5.07
C ALA A 309 1.08 -10.82 6.39
N PRO A 310 0.44 -11.07 7.55
CA PRO A 310 1.01 -10.73 8.87
C PRO A 310 2.33 -11.44 9.18
N ASP A 311 2.60 -12.55 8.52
CA ASP A 311 3.82 -13.33 8.59
C ASP A 311 4.98 -12.69 7.80
N MET A 312 4.68 -11.80 6.83
CA MET A 312 5.69 -10.99 6.16
C MET A 312 6.07 -9.79 7.02
N ARG A 313 7.06 -9.96 7.88
CA ARG A 313 7.41 -8.96 8.90
C ARG A 313 8.44 -7.94 8.45
N ARG A 314 9.15 -8.20 7.35
CA ARG A 314 10.21 -7.35 6.79
C ARG A 314 9.99 -7.16 5.30
N HIS A 315 10.29 -5.95 4.82
CA HIS A 315 9.99 -5.52 3.46
C HIS A 315 11.25 -5.22 2.63
N GLY A 316 12.43 -5.62 3.09
CA GLY A 316 13.66 -5.52 2.31
C GLY A 316 13.70 -6.55 1.17
N LEU A 317 14.48 -6.26 0.12
CA LEU A 317 14.58 -7.12 -1.07
C LEU A 317 14.87 -8.59 -0.72
N LYS A 318 15.89 -8.83 0.07
CA LYS A 318 16.36 -10.18 0.41
C LYS A 318 15.37 -10.96 1.26
N GLU A 319 14.69 -10.29 2.18
CA GLU A 319 13.65 -10.88 3.01
C GLU A 319 12.42 -11.22 2.18
N ALA A 320 11.99 -10.30 1.30
CA ALA A 320 10.86 -10.52 0.40
C ALA A 320 11.14 -11.64 -0.60
N ALA A 321 12.34 -11.68 -1.20
CA ALA A 321 12.73 -12.73 -2.12
C ALA A 321 12.73 -14.12 -1.47
N ARG A 322 13.20 -14.23 -0.21
CA ARG A 322 13.11 -15.50 0.56
C ARG A 322 11.66 -15.87 0.88
N TYR A 323 10.86 -14.91 1.31
CA TYR A 323 9.44 -15.13 1.63
C TYR A 323 8.66 -15.71 0.44
N PHE A 324 8.88 -15.16 -0.75
CA PHE A 324 8.22 -15.63 -1.98
C PHE A 324 8.93 -16.83 -2.64
N GLY A 325 10.09 -17.27 -2.14
CA GLY A 325 10.83 -18.39 -2.72
C GLY A 325 11.58 -18.05 -4.00
N PHE A 326 11.91 -16.78 -4.24
CA PHE A 326 12.68 -16.32 -5.41
C PHE A 326 14.19 -16.36 -5.19
N ALA A 327 14.64 -16.39 -3.92
CA ALA A 327 16.06 -16.49 -3.62
C ALA A 327 16.61 -17.83 -4.15
N SER A 328 17.62 -17.76 -5.01
CA SER A 328 18.27 -18.95 -5.57
C SER A 328 18.98 -19.74 -4.48
N SER A 329 19.11 -21.07 -4.67
CA SER A 329 19.85 -21.93 -3.75
C SER A 329 21.35 -21.63 -3.72
N ASP A 330 21.90 -21.05 -4.78
CA ASP A 330 23.30 -20.60 -4.94
C ASP A 330 23.47 -19.09 -4.70
N ARG A 331 22.50 -18.46 -4.02
CA ARG A 331 22.50 -17.02 -3.71
C ARG A 331 23.77 -16.61 -2.97
N GLU A 332 24.58 -15.78 -3.62
CA GLU A 332 25.68 -15.11 -2.96
C GLU A 332 25.19 -14.04 -1.99
N TYR A 333 25.77 -13.99 -0.84
CA TYR A 333 25.53 -12.94 0.16
C TYR A 333 26.85 -12.23 0.48
N VAL A 334 26.86 -10.91 0.31
CA VAL A 334 27.98 -10.04 0.69
C VAL A 334 27.42 -8.99 1.65
N PRO A 335 27.98 -8.81 2.84
CA PRO A 335 27.57 -7.71 3.72
C PRO A 335 27.78 -6.35 3.02
N GLY A 336 26.85 -5.40 3.19
CA GLY A 336 26.90 -4.10 2.52
C GLY A 336 28.25 -3.38 2.71
N ALA A 337 28.75 -3.35 3.95
CA ALA A 337 30.06 -2.74 4.29
C ALA A 337 31.26 -3.42 3.61
N GLU A 338 31.12 -4.69 3.19
CA GLU A 338 32.21 -5.46 2.58
C GLU A 338 32.16 -5.49 1.05
N ILE A 339 31.10 -5.00 0.41
CA ILE A 339 30.88 -5.11 -1.03
C ILE A 339 32.04 -4.49 -1.82
N TRP A 340 32.44 -3.28 -1.47
CA TRP A 340 33.59 -2.61 -2.13
C TRP A 340 34.92 -3.35 -1.90
N ALA A 341 35.18 -3.80 -0.70
CA ALA A 341 36.39 -4.58 -0.39
C ALA A 341 36.40 -5.91 -1.13
N THR A 342 35.26 -6.60 -1.19
CA THR A 342 35.08 -7.83 -1.95
C THR A 342 35.29 -7.61 -3.45
N TYR A 343 34.72 -6.54 -4.02
CA TYR A 343 34.90 -6.21 -5.44
C TYR A 343 36.38 -6.06 -5.80
N ARG A 344 37.18 -5.45 -4.94
CA ARG A 344 38.61 -5.27 -5.18
C ARG A 344 39.42 -6.58 -5.17
N THR A 345 38.93 -7.61 -4.51
CA THR A 345 39.62 -8.90 -4.36
C THR A 345 38.98 -10.02 -5.21
N ASP A 346 37.68 -9.99 -5.38
CA ASP A 346 36.90 -10.96 -6.15
C ASP A 346 35.70 -10.24 -6.84
N PRO A 347 35.94 -9.52 -7.95
CA PRO A 347 34.89 -8.79 -8.67
C PRO A 347 33.80 -9.70 -9.22
N ASP A 348 34.12 -10.97 -9.56
CA ASP A 348 33.14 -11.89 -10.10
C ASP A 348 32.13 -12.33 -9.04
N ARG A 349 32.53 -12.40 -7.79
CA ARG A 349 31.61 -12.64 -6.68
C ARG A 349 30.57 -11.51 -6.54
N VAL A 350 31.02 -10.26 -6.62
CA VAL A 350 30.11 -9.11 -6.54
C VAL A 350 29.22 -9.02 -7.78
N ARG A 351 29.71 -9.34 -8.98
CA ARG A 351 28.89 -9.41 -10.19
C ARG A 351 27.77 -10.45 -10.06
N ARG A 352 28.05 -11.64 -9.50
CA ARG A 352 27.00 -12.64 -9.22
C ARG A 352 26.01 -12.15 -8.17
N TYR A 353 26.51 -11.52 -7.10
CA TYR A 353 25.66 -10.93 -6.07
C TYR A 353 24.68 -9.91 -6.66
N ALA A 354 25.17 -8.91 -7.38
CA ALA A 354 24.36 -7.86 -8.00
C ALA A 354 23.41 -8.39 -9.11
N ALA A 355 23.81 -9.44 -9.83
CA ALA A 355 22.93 -10.12 -10.78
C ALA A 355 21.73 -10.80 -10.10
N HIS A 356 21.94 -11.37 -8.91
CA HIS A 356 20.85 -11.94 -8.13
C HIS A 356 19.88 -10.85 -7.62
N ASP A 357 20.38 -9.66 -7.25
CA ASP A 357 19.52 -8.57 -6.77
C ASP A 357 18.51 -8.14 -7.87
N VAL A 358 18.95 -7.93 -9.11
CA VAL A 358 18.02 -7.59 -10.20
C VAL A 358 17.09 -8.75 -10.59
N ASP A 359 17.51 -10.01 -10.41
CA ASP A 359 16.65 -11.18 -10.64
C ASP A 359 15.55 -11.26 -9.55
N GLU A 360 15.89 -10.99 -8.30
CA GLU A 360 14.94 -10.93 -7.20
C GLU A 360 13.92 -9.81 -7.39
N VAL A 361 14.34 -8.63 -7.88
CA VAL A 361 13.44 -7.53 -8.24
C VAL A 361 12.47 -7.95 -9.35
N ASP A 362 12.93 -8.59 -10.43
CA ASP A 362 12.03 -9.11 -11.48
C ASP A 362 11.04 -10.15 -10.94
N GLY A 363 11.51 -11.04 -10.04
CA GLY A 363 10.64 -12.00 -9.36
C GLY A 363 9.53 -11.32 -8.56
N LEU A 364 9.86 -10.28 -7.79
CA LEU A 364 8.88 -9.48 -7.06
C LEU A 364 7.92 -8.75 -8.00
N SER A 365 8.43 -8.14 -9.07
CA SER A 365 7.61 -7.46 -10.07
C SER A 365 6.61 -8.41 -10.71
N ARG A 366 7.02 -9.58 -11.16
CA ARG A 366 6.13 -10.62 -11.74
C ARG A 366 5.08 -11.11 -10.77
N ARG A 367 5.40 -11.15 -9.48
CA ARG A 367 4.48 -11.65 -8.45
C ARG A 367 3.47 -10.61 -7.97
N LEU A 368 3.90 -9.34 -7.85
CA LEU A 368 3.15 -8.32 -7.12
C LEU A 368 2.54 -7.23 -7.99
N LEU A 369 3.09 -6.97 -9.19
CA LEU A 369 2.63 -5.88 -10.04
C LEU A 369 1.46 -6.23 -10.99
N PRO A 370 1.18 -7.49 -11.39
CA PRO A 370 0.04 -7.76 -12.27
C PRO A 370 -1.31 -7.23 -11.77
N PRO A 371 -1.67 -7.32 -10.47
CA PRO A 371 -2.89 -6.71 -9.96
C PRO A 371 -2.92 -5.19 -10.11
N ILE A 372 -1.78 -4.52 -9.96
CA ILE A 372 -1.65 -3.06 -10.10
C ILE A 372 -1.74 -2.65 -11.58
N PHE A 373 -1.14 -3.42 -12.48
CA PHE A 373 -1.28 -3.26 -13.93
C PHE A 373 -2.76 -3.35 -14.35
N GLU A 374 -3.47 -4.39 -13.91
CA GLU A 374 -4.89 -4.57 -14.20
C GLU A 374 -5.78 -3.46 -13.56
N LEU A 375 -5.38 -2.97 -12.38
CA LEU A 375 -6.04 -1.85 -11.73
C LEU A 375 -5.86 -0.57 -12.55
N THR A 376 -4.64 -0.29 -13.03
CA THR A 376 -4.33 0.89 -13.85
C THR A 376 -5.12 0.92 -15.16
N ARG A 377 -5.43 -0.24 -15.75
CA ARG A 377 -6.30 -0.33 -16.94
C ARG A 377 -7.70 0.21 -16.73
N ARG A 378 -8.13 0.37 -15.50
CA ARG A 378 -9.48 0.83 -15.12
C ARG A 378 -9.50 2.26 -14.60
N LEU A 379 -8.36 2.76 -14.14
CA LEU A 379 -8.27 4.05 -13.48
C LEU A 379 -7.83 5.16 -14.45
N PRO A 380 -8.30 6.39 -14.29
CA PRO A 380 -7.77 7.55 -15.00
C PRO A 380 -6.48 8.07 -14.35
N ARG A 381 -5.51 7.18 -14.13
CA ARG A 381 -4.25 7.48 -13.42
C ARG A 381 -3.06 6.79 -14.08
N GLY A 382 -1.87 7.41 -13.98
CA GLY A 382 -0.62 6.83 -14.44
C GLY A 382 -0.20 5.59 -13.64
N TYR A 383 0.54 4.67 -14.26
CA TYR A 383 0.92 3.40 -13.64
C TYR A 383 1.79 3.58 -12.39
N GLU A 384 2.77 4.46 -12.43
CA GLU A 384 3.63 4.75 -11.27
C GLU A 384 2.82 5.32 -10.09
N ARG A 385 1.78 6.14 -10.39
CA ARG A 385 0.89 6.69 -9.36
C ARG A 385 0.03 5.60 -8.72
N VAL A 386 -0.55 4.71 -9.51
CA VAL A 386 -1.34 3.57 -8.99
C VAL A 386 -0.44 2.61 -8.22
N ALA A 387 0.82 2.42 -8.65
CA ALA A 387 1.78 1.59 -7.94
C ALA A 387 2.16 2.16 -6.56
N ALA A 388 2.19 3.48 -6.42
CA ALA A 388 2.48 4.15 -5.14
C ALA A 388 1.23 4.29 -4.26
N ASP A 389 0.09 4.63 -4.86
CA ASP A 389 -1.11 5.05 -4.12
C ASP A 389 -2.33 4.23 -4.53
N THR A 390 -2.75 3.35 -3.63
CA THR A 390 -3.99 2.56 -3.70
C THR A 390 -4.96 2.90 -2.56
N GLY A 391 -4.84 4.11 -2.02
CA GLY A 391 -5.80 4.63 -1.05
C GLY A 391 -7.22 4.65 -1.61
N PRO A 392 -8.25 4.52 -0.76
CA PRO A 392 -9.64 4.43 -1.22
C PRO A 392 -10.09 5.61 -2.09
N GLY A 393 -9.65 6.85 -1.74
CA GLY A 393 -9.93 8.06 -2.52
C GLY A 393 -9.33 7.97 -3.92
N SER A 394 -8.06 7.58 -3.99
CA SER A 394 -7.31 7.43 -5.24
C SER A 394 -7.89 6.37 -6.19
N LEU A 395 -8.58 5.38 -5.63
CA LEU A 395 -9.24 4.33 -6.41
C LEU A 395 -10.63 4.74 -6.93
N TRP A 396 -11.41 5.48 -6.14
CA TRP A 396 -12.81 5.70 -6.45
C TRP A 396 -13.14 7.11 -6.93
N GLU A 397 -12.52 8.16 -6.39
CA GLU A 397 -12.96 9.53 -6.63
C GLU A 397 -12.94 9.90 -8.12
N LEU A 398 -11.82 9.68 -8.79
CA LEU A 398 -11.70 9.98 -10.23
C LEU A 398 -12.57 9.10 -11.12
N LEU A 399 -12.83 7.86 -10.73
CA LEU A 399 -13.79 7.00 -11.45
C LEU A 399 -15.19 7.60 -11.40
N MET A 400 -15.63 8.03 -10.22
CA MET A 400 -16.96 8.61 -10.05
C MET A 400 -17.05 9.96 -10.77
N VAL A 401 -16.05 10.83 -10.62
CA VAL A 401 -15.98 12.10 -11.36
C VAL A 401 -16.08 11.87 -12.87
N ARG A 402 -15.31 10.92 -13.41
CA ARG A 402 -15.37 10.56 -14.84
C ARG A 402 -16.78 10.17 -15.26
N ALA A 403 -17.45 9.31 -14.49
CA ALA A 403 -18.81 8.87 -14.80
C ALA A 403 -19.80 10.03 -14.82
N TYR A 404 -19.72 10.96 -13.87
CA TYR A 404 -20.55 12.15 -13.82
C TYR A 404 -20.29 13.11 -14.99
N LEU A 405 -19.02 13.38 -15.30
CA LEU A 405 -18.64 14.22 -16.44
C LEU A 405 -19.12 13.62 -17.78
N HIS A 406 -18.92 12.32 -17.95
CA HIS A 406 -19.40 11.62 -19.16
C HIS A 406 -20.93 11.66 -19.30
N ALA A 407 -21.64 11.56 -18.20
CA ALA A 407 -23.09 11.74 -18.16
C ALA A 407 -23.53 13.22 -18.30
N GLY A 408 -22.61 14.18 -18.29
CA GLY A 408 -22.93 15.60 -18.31
C GLY A 408 -23.67 16.10 -17.05
N ARG A 409 -23.46 15.40 -15.91
CA ARG A 409 -24.18 15.65 -14.66
C ARG A 409 -23.34 16.42 -13.65
N ALA A 410 -23.99 17.36 -12.98
CA ALA A 410 -23.41 18.07 -11.83
C ALA A 410 -23.21 17.10 -10.65
N ILE A 411 -22.21 17.38 -9.83
CA ILE A 411 -21.94 16.62 -8.62
C ILE A 411 -22.47 17.44 -7.45
N ALA A 412 -23.44 16.92 -6.71
CA ALA A 412 -23.98 17.60 -5.54
C ALA A 412 -22.90 17.72 -4.45
N ALA A 413 -23.01 18.74 -3.62
CA ALA A 413 -22.07 18.95 -2.52
C ALA A 413 -21.98 17.72 -1.63
N PRO A 414 -20.77 17.37 -1.11
CA PRO A 414 -20.62 16.28 -0.16
C PRO A 414 -21.54 16.45 1.04
N ALA A 415 -21.99 15.35 1.62
CA ALA A 415 -22.76 15.37 2.86
C ALA A 415 -22.01 16.19 3.93
N PRO A 416 -22.72 16.96 4.78
CA PRO A 416 -22.08 17.75 5.83
C PRO A 416 -21.17 16.85 6.68
N ARG A 417 -19.92 17.29 6.88
CA ARG A 417 -18.97 16.57 7.73
C ARG A 417 -19.48 16.58 9.15
N LEU A 418 -20.13 15.52 9.58
CA LEU A 418 -20.36 15.29 10.99
C LEU A 418 -19.01 15.01 11.64
N GLN A 419 -18.81 15.59 12.86
CA GLN A 419 -17.70 15.19 13.72
C GLN A 419 -17.67 13.66 13.75
N ARG A 420 -16.53 13.07 13.37
CA ARG A 420 -16.24 11.64 13.27
C ARG A 420 -17.30 10.76 13.93
N VAL A 421 -18.30 10.38 13.20
CA VAL A 421 -19.07 9.18 13.55
C VAL A 421 -18.15 8.03 13.17
N GLY A 422 -17.26 7.69 14.10
CA GLY A 422 -16.45 6.51 13.95
C GLY A 422 -17.38 5.32 13.96
N ALA A 423 -17.75 4.83 12.78
CA ALA A 423 -18.16 3.45 12.67
C ALA A 423 -16.84 2.66 12.57
N PRO A 424 -16.34 2.12 13.67
CA PRO A 424 -15.19 1.26 13.59
C PRO A 424 -15.61 0.00 12.83
N ALA A 425 -14.81 -0.42 11.88
CA ALA A 425 -14.67 -1.85 11.63
C ALA A 425 -14.42 -2.44 13.02
N ARG A 426 -15.37 -3.15 13.59
CA ARG A 426 -15.36 -3.44 15.01
C ARG A 426 -14.64 -4.74 15.25
N SER A 427 -13.43 -4.63 15.76
CA SER A 427 -12.77 -5.72 16.45
C SER A 427 -13.36 -5.90 17.84
N GLU A 428 -13.93 -7.04 18.12
CA GLU A 428 -14.48 -7.40 19.44
C GLU A 428 -13.87 -8.72 19.91
N LEU A 429 -13.19 -8.66 21.06
CA LEU A 429 -12.62 -9.84 21.68
C LEU A 429 -13.57 -10.33 22.78
N PHE A 430 -14.07 -11.57 22.64
CA PHE A 430 -14.93 -12.24 23.63
C PHE A 430 -14.13 -13.01 24.66
N MET A 431 -12.96 -13.52 24.27
CA MET A 431 -12.12 -14.35 25.14
C MET A 431 -10.65 -13.98 24.96
N SER A 432 -9.93 -13.84 26.08
CA SER A 432 -8.48 -13.58 26.09
C SER A 432 -7.74 -14.73 26.78
N GLY A 433 -6.42 -14.80 26.57
CA GLY A 433 -5.56 -15.82 27.14
C GLY A 433 -5.18 -16.90 26.14
N LEU A 434 -4.69 -18.04 26.64
CA LEU A 434 -4.30 -19.18 25.82
C LEU A 434 -5.52 -20.08 25.58
N LEU A 435 -5.81 -20.32 24.32
CA LEU A 435 -6.98 -21.04 23.84
C LEU A 435 -6.54 -22.27 23.04
N GLY A 436 -7.33 -23.36 23.12
CA GLY A 436 -7.08 -24.60 22.40
C GLY A 436 -7.37 -24.54 20.91
N PRO A 437 -7.75 -25.65 20.26
CA PRO A 437 -8.00 -25.71 18.85
C PRO A 437 -9.02 -24.66 18.39
N CYS A 438 -8.64 -23.86 17.39
CA CYS A 438 -9.44 -22.75 16.88
C CYS A 438 -9.52 -22.78 15.35
N ALA A 439 -10.56 -22.14 14.81
CA ALA A 439 -10.69 -21.90 13.39
C ALA A 439 -10.99 -20.42 13.11
N ARG A 440 -10.68 -19.98 11.91
CA ARG A 440 -11.03 -18.66 11.38
C ARG A 440 -11.94 -18.84 10.18
N ALA A 441 -13.09 -18.20 10.21
CA ALA A 441 -13.99 -18.11 9.08
C ALA A 441 -14.17 -16.64 8.66
N GLU A 442 -14.41 -16.42 7.37
CA GLU A 442 -14.62 -15.11 6.76
C GLU A 442 -15.86 -15.16 5.87
N ALA A 443 -16.77 -14.22 6.08
CA ALA A 443 -17.92 -14.02 5.20
C ALA A 443 -17.51 -13.04 4.08
N SER A 444 -17.17 -13.55 2.91
CA SER A 444 -16.55 -12.73 1.85
C SER A 444 -17.34 -12.81 0.54
N PRO A 445 -17.47 -11.69 -0.20
CA PRO A 445 -17.19 -10.29 0.14
C PRO A 445 -18.44 -9.62 0.78
N LEU A 446 -18.50 -9.51 2.10
CA LEU A 446 -19.71 -9.06 2.81
C LEU A 446 -20.02 -7.58 2.58
N LEU A 447 -19.10 -6.65 2.92
CA LEU A 447 -19.33 -5.21 2.79
C LEU A 447 -19.68 -4.78 1.37
N PRO A 448 -18.94 -5.18 0.31
CA PRO A 448 -19.34 -4.87 -1.06
C PRO A 448 -20.73 -5.39 -1.44
N ARG A 449 -21.09 -6.59 -1.00
CA ARG A 449 -22.44 -7.16 -1.24
C ARG A 449 -23.53 -6.43 -0.47
N VAL A 450 -23.25 -5.99 0.74
CA VAL A 450 -24.17 -5.17 1.54
C VAL A 450 -24.46 -3.85 0.84
N LEU A 451 -23.43 -3.17 0.29
CA LEU A 451 -23.59 -1.94 -0.46
C LEU A 451 -24.49 -2.15 -1.70
N VAL A 452 -24.24 -3.21 -2.47
CA VAL A 452 -25.04 -3.52 -3.69
C VAL A 452 -26.47 -3.93 -3.33
N ASN A 453 -26.64 -4.91 -2.44
CA ASN A 453 -27.95 -5.48 -2.15
C ASN A 453 -28.86 -4.51 -1.37
N GLY A 454 -28.24 -3.63 -0.55
CA GLY A 454 -28.93 -2.56 0.17
C GLY A 454 -29.13 -1.29 -0.65
N SER A 455 -28.59 -1.22 -1.87
CA SER A 455 -28.51 0.01 -2.67
C SER A 455 -27.96 1.18 -1.87
N ILE A 456 -26.93 0.92 -1.02
CA ILE A 456 -26.30 1.90 -0.15
C ILE A 456 -25.24 2.64 -0.97
N ALA A 457 -25.43 3.94 -1.13
CA ALA A 457 -24.53 4.86 -1.82
C ALA A 457 -24.45 6.17 -1.07
N ALA A 458 -23.48 7.02 -1.42
CA ALA A 458 -23.46 8.39 -0.94
C ALA A 458 -24.74 9.13 -1.34
N THR A 459 -25.23 10.00 -0.48
CA THR A 459 -26.48 10.77 -0.74
C THR A 459 -26.37 11.65 -1.98
N ASN A 460 -25.17 12.03 -2.39
CA ASN A 460 -24.88 12.79 -3.60
C ASN A 460 -24.52 11.90 -4.82
N ASP A 461 -24.54 10.58 -4.71
CA ASP A 461 -24.40 9.65 -5.84
C ASP A 461 -25.79 9.34 -6.46
N ASP A 462 -26.42 10.35 -7.05
CA ASP A 462 -27.75 10.25 -7.68
C ASP A 462 -27.77 9.34 -8.91
N LEU A 463 -26.63 9.16 -9.57
CA LEU A 463 -26.46 8.20 -10.67
C LEU A 463 -26.26 6.75 -10.21
N GLN A 464 -26.16 6.51 -8.90
CA GLN A 464 -25.86 5.19 -8.32
C GLN A 464 -24.60 4.55 -8.94
N VAL A 465 -23.57 5.37 -9.19
CA VAL A 465 -22.33 4.92 -9.85
C VAL A 465 -21.66 3.84 -9.04
N MET A 466 -21.51 4.05 -7.71
CA MET A 466 -20.81 3.09 -6.86
C MET A 466 -21.52 1.74 -6.75
N PRO A 467 -22.81 1.61 -6.41
CA PRO A 467 -23.47 0.32 -6.34
C PRO A 467 -23.52 -0.43 -7.69
N ARG A 468 -23.74 0.29 -8.79
CA ARG A 468 -23.73 -0.30 -10.14
C ARG A 468 -22.36 -0.85 -10.50
N SER A 469 -21.31 -0.08 -10.22
CA SER A 469 -19.92 -0.48 -10.45
C SER A 469 -19.53 -1.68 -9.61
N LEU A 470 -19.89 -1.69 -8.32
CA LEU A 470 -19.70 -2.83 -7.43
C LEU A 470 -20.41 -4.08 -7.94
N GLY A 471 -21.65 -3.95 -8.40
CA GLY A 471 -22.38 -5.06 -9.02
C GLY A 471 -21.58 -5.68 -10.18
N TRP A 472 -21.03 -4.86 -11.07
CA TRP A 472 -20.18 -5.31 -12.18
C TRP A 472 -18.86 -5.94 -11.72
N LEU A 473 -18.18 -5.35 -10.73
CA LEU A 473 -16.92 -5.85 -10.17
C LEU A 473 -17.07 -7.21 -9.47
N LEU A 474 -18.16 -7.38 -8.73
CA LEU A 474 -18.45 -8.61 -7.97
C LEU A 474 -18.82 -9.80 -8.84
N HIS A 475 -19.18 -9.60 -10.11
CA HIS A 475 -19.33 -10.68 -11.09
C HIS A 475 -17.98 -11.18 -11.64
N ARG A 476 -16.87 -10.52 -11.29
CA ARG A 476 -15.50 -10.83 -11.72
C ARG A 476 -14.60 -11.19 -10.53
N SER A 477 -15.08 -12.10 -9.70
CA SER A 477 -14.40 -12.50 -8.45
C SER A 477 -12.97 -13.04 -8.65
N ASP A 478 -12.67 -13.57 -9.84
CA ASP A 478 -11.31 -14.06 -10.17
C ASP A 478 -10.33 -12.92 -10.51
N ASP A 479 -10.84 -11.72 -10.76
CA ASP A 479 -10.05 -10.54 -11.08
C ASP A 479 -9.57 -9.84 -9.79
N SER A 480 -8.25 -9.85 -9.55
CA SER A 480 -7.65 -9.26 -8.36
C SER A 480 -7.83 -7.74 -8.28
N ALA A 481 -7.82 -7.03 -9.41
CA ALA A 481 -8.06 -5.59 -9.46
C ALA A 481 -9.53 -5.26 -9.16
N ALA A 482 -10.47 -6.06 -9.67
CA ALA A 482 -11.89 -5.92 -9.34
C ALA A 482 -12.14 -6.11 -7.83
N ARG A 483 -11.46 -7.09 -7.21
CA ARG A 483 -11.53 -7.27 -5.75
C ARG A 483 -10.97 -6.09 -4.98
N LEU A 484 -9.80 -5.55 -5.39
CA LEU A 484 -9.21 -4.37 -4.75
C LEU A 484 -10.17 -3.17 -4.78
N LEU A 485 -10.75 -2.86 -5.95
CA LEU A 485 -11.75 -1.80 -6.09
C LEU A 485 -12.98 -2.06 -5.21
N ALA A 486 -13.53 -3.27 -5.25
CA ALA A 486 -14.71 -3.60 -4.46
C ALA A 486 -14.45 -3.45 -2.95
N THR A 487 -13.31 -3.92 -2.46
CA THR A 487 -12.94 -3.82 -1.04
C THR A 487 -12.73 -2.37 -0.60
N ALA A 488 -12.20 -1.50 -1.47
CA ALA A 488 -11.94 -0.10 -1.16
C ALA A 488 -13.22 0.76 -1.10
N ALA A 489 -14.36 0.31 -1.63
CA ALA A 489 -15.57 1.13 -1.77
C ALA A 489 -16.12 1.63 -0.43
N HIS A 490 -16.22 0.75 0.57
CA HIS A 490 -16.71 1.14 1.91
C HIS A 490 -15.76 2.13 2.61
N ALA A 491 -14.44 1.92 2.49
CA ALA A 491 -13.45 2.82 3.04
C ALA A 491 -13.51 4.19 2.35
N TYR A 492 -13.78 4.23 1.05
CA TYR A 492 -14.00 5.49 0.34
C TYR A 492 -15.26 6.22 0.82
N LEU A 493 -16.38 5.53 1.00
CA LEU A 493 -17.57 6.14 1.60
C LEU A 493 -17.30 6.73 2.99
N SER A 494 -16.44 6.07 3.78
CA SER A 494 -16.05 6.56 5.11
C SER A 494 -15.07 7.74 5.07
N SER A 495 -14.53 8.07 3.90
CA SER A 495 -13.53 9.13 3.71
C SER A 495 -14.17 10.52 3.60
N ALA A 496 -13.32 11.55 3.56
CA ALA A 496 -13.71 12.93 3.30
C ALA A 496 -13.70 13.29 1.80
N GLY A 497 -13.75 12.30 0.91
CA GLY A 497 -13.77 12.47 -0.54
C GLY A 497 -15.05 13.14 -1.04
N LEU A 498 -15.06 13.49 -2.33
CA LEU A 498 -16.18 14.20 -2.98
C LEU A 498 -17.51 13.42 -2.89
N PHE A 499 -17.45 12.08 -2.92
CA PHE A 499 -18.59 11.19 -2.70
C PHE A 499 -18.45 10.43 -1.36
N GLY A 500 -17.77 11.00 -0.39
CA GLY A 500 -17.72 10.47 0.97
C GLY A 500 -19.05 10.69 1.68
N ASP A 501 -19.61 9.65 2.29
CA ASP A 501 -20.82 9.70 3.10
C ASP A 501 -20.68 8.78 4.32
N PRO A 502 -20.22 9.33 5.47
CA PRO A 502 -20.04 8.56 6.69
C PRO A 502 -21.33 7.92 7.22
N HIS A 503 -22.52 8.45 6.89
CA HIS A 503 -23.79 7.84 7.28
C HIS A 503 -24.06 6.59 6.45
N ALA A 504 -23.93 6.66 5.15
CA ALA A 504 -24.07 5.50 4.27
C ALA A 504 -23.05 4.40 4.63
N ALA A 505 -21.82 4.79 4.96
CA ALA A 505 -20.79 3.87 5.44
C ALA A 505 -21.17 3.22 6.77
N LEU A 506 -21.76 3.99 7.71
CA LEU A 506 -22.24 3.48 8.99
C LEU A 506 -23.40 2.49 8.78
N ASP A 507 -24.36 2.82 7.95
CA ASP A 507 -25.50 1.94 7.64
C ASP A 507 -25.03 0.61 7.06
N ALA A 508 -24.06 0.64 6.11
CA ALA A 508 -23.43 -0.56 5.56
C ALA A 508 -22.72 -1.38 6.66
N SER A 509 -21.98 -0.72 7.54
CA SER A 509 -21.27 -1.38 8.64
C SER A 509 -22.23 -2.01 9.65
N MET A 510 -23.32 -1.33 9.98
CA MET A 510 -24.36 -1.87 10.89
C MET A 510 -25.05 -3.10 10.29
N LEU A 511 -25.34 -3.06 9.00
CA LEU A 511 -25.96 -4.20 8.31
C LEU A 511 -24.98 -5.37 8.17
N ALA A 512 -23.71 -5.12 7.83
CA ALA A 512 -22.68 -6.16 7.80
C ALA A 512 -22.50 -6.80 9.19
N ARG A 513 -22.45 -5.99 10.24
CA ARG A 513 -22.40 -6.48 11.63
C ARG A 513 -23.57 -7.38 11.97
N HIS A 514 -24.78 -7.02 11.57
CA HIS A 514 -25.95 -7.86 11.79
C HIS A 514 -25.76 -9.28 11.22
N TYR A 515 -25.22 -9.39 9.99
CA TYR A 515 -24.93 -10.70 9.39
C TYR A 515 -23.83 -11.47 10.13
N VAL A 516 -22.79 -10.78 10.60
CA VAL A 516 -21.73 -11.43 11.42
C VAL A 516 -22.29 -11.89 12.77
N GLU A 517 -23.21 -11.16 13.38
CA GLU A 517 -23.89 -11.59 14.62
C GLU A 517 -24.77 -12.84 14.38
N LEU A 518 -25.41 -12.96 13.22
CA LEU A 518 -26.14 -14.19 12.83
C LEU A 518 -25.15 -15.35 12.67
N LEU A 519 -24.01 -15.13 12.03
CA LEU A 519 -22.95 -16.15 11.90
C LEU A 519 -22.44 -16.60 13.28
N VAL A 520 -22.20 -15.70 14.21
CA VAL A 520 -21.78 -16.04 15.58
C VAL A 520 -22.82 -16.88 16.29
N ARG A 521 -24.12 -16.60 16.11
CA ARG A 521 -25.20 -17.44 16.68
C ARG A 521 -25.22 -18.82 16.06
N ASP A 522 -25.04 -18.94 14.77
CA ASP A 522 -25.00 -20.19 14.05
C ASP A 522 -23.80 -21.05 14.48
N LEU A 523 -22.61 -20.46 14.59
CA LEU A 523 -21.42 -21.12 15.12
C LEU A 523 -21.65 -21.67 16.55
N ARG A 524 -22.28 -20.86 17.42
CA ARG A 524 -22.66 -21.33 18.79
C ARG A 524 -23.63 -22.48 18.77
N ALA A 525 -24.60 -22.50 17.88
CA ALA A 525 -25.53 -23.58 17.71
C ALA A 525 -24.84 -24.88 17.28
N HIS A 526 -23.71 -24.80 16.61
CA HIS A 526 -22.85 -25.93 16.22
C HIS A 526 -21.79 -26.27 17.28
N GLY A 527 -21.86 -25.71 18.50
CA GLY A 527 -20.95 -26.00 19.60
C GLY A 527 -19.62 -25.25 19.58
N CYS A 528 -19.47 -24.26 18.70
CA CYS A 528 -18.27 -23.43 18.67
C CYS A 528 -18.34 -22.26 19.67
N THR A 529 -17.18 -21.83 20.16
CA THR A 529 -17.07 -20.70 21.09
C THR A 529 -16.42 -19.53 20.39
N PRO A 530 -17.12 -18.41 20.13
CA PRO A 530 -16.54 -17.22 19.53
C PRO A 530 -15.43 -16.66 20.41
N ILE A 531 -14.30 -16.34 19.80
CA ILE A 531 -13.12 -15.75 20.45
C ILE A 531 -12.99 -14.27 20.05
N GLU A 532 -13.04 -14.00 18.76
CA GLU A 532 -12.86 -12.66 18.23
C GLU A 532 -13.70 -12.45 16.96
N ILE A 533 -14.25 -11.25 16.82
CA ILE A 533 -14.76 -10.73 15.54
C ILE A 533 -13.81 -9.62 15.10
N ASP A 534 -13.40 -9.64 13.83
CA ASP A 534 -12.70 -8.54 13.17
C ASP A 534 -13.30 -8.31 11.79
N ALA A 535 -14.07 -7.23 11.67
CA ALA A 535 -14.86 -6.90 10.47
C ALA A 535 -15.74 -8.07 10.00
N GLU A 536 -15.35 -8.75 8.92
CA GLU A 536 -16.06 -9.86 8.28
C GLU A 536 -15.56 -11.23 8.73
N GLN A 537 -14.56 -11.26 9.62
CA GLN A 537 -13.89 -12.46 10.09
C GLN A 537 -14.35 -12.80 11.50
N VAL A 538 -14.47 -14.11 11.77
CA VAL A 538 -14.74 -14.65 13.11
C VAL A 538 -13.69 -15.69 13.41
N VAL A 539 -13.00 -15.52 14.56
CA VAL A 539 -12.14 -16.54 15.17
C VAL A 539 -12.93 -17.22 16.28
N PHE A 540 -12.93 -18.54 16.28
CA PHE A 540 -13.71 -19.31 17.23
C PHE A 540 -13.00 -20.60 17.64
N GLY A 541 -13.20 -21.01 18.88
CA GLY A 541 -12.78 -22.31 19.39
C GLY A 541 -13.69 -23.41 18.86
N VAL A 542 -13.07 -24.49 18.44
CA VAL A 542 -13.79 -25.66 17.92
C VAL A 542 -13.80 -26.83 18.92
N PRO A 543 -14.88 -27.58 19.01
CA PRO A 543 -14.90 -28.78 19.83
C PRO A 543 -13.97 -29.85 19.24
N THR A 544 -13.55 -30.81 20.09
CA THR A 544 -12.62 -31.88 19.71
C THR A 544 -13.11 -32.78 18.58
N TRP A 545 -14.42 -32.81 18.38
CA TRP A 545 -15.10 -33.61 17.34
C TRP A 545 -15.37 -32.79 16.05
N TRP A 546 -14.84 -31.61 15.95
CA TRP A 546 -15.03 -30.72 14.75
C TRP A 546 -14.41 -31.35 13.50
N THR A 547 -15.19 -31.42 12.42
CA THR A 547 -14.78 -32.05 11.16
C THR A 547 -15.05 -31.13 9.97
N PRO A 548 -14.44 -31.41 8.80
CA PRO A 548 -14.75 -30.68 7.55
C PRO A 548 -16.22 -30.77 7.13
N GLU A 549 -16.94 -31.84 7.52
CA GLU A 549 -18.38 -32.00 7.29
C GLU A 549 -19.18 -30.96 8.06
N MET A 550 -18.75 -30.63 9.27
CA MET A 550 -19.40 -29.61 10.10
C MET A 550 -19.14 -28.20 9.52
N GLU A 551 -17.95 -27.94 9.02
CA GLU A 551 -17.67 -26.68 8.32
C GLU A 551 -18.58 -26.51 7.10
N ARG A 552 -18.79 -27.57 6.34
CA ARG A 552 -19.76 -27.54 5.22
C ARG A 552 -21.18 -27.29 5.71
N ALA A 553 -21.62 -27.93 6.78
CA ALA A 553 -22.94 -27.72 7.36
C ALA A 553 -23.15 -26.27 7.80
N VAL A 554 -22.15 -25.67 8.47
CA VAL A 554 -22.17 -24.24 8.84
C VAL A 554 -22.19 -23.35 7.60
N SER A 555 -21.39 -23.64 6.57
CA SER A 555 -21.40 -22.87 5.33
C SER A 555 -22.77 -22.97 4.60
N GLU A 556 -23.40 -24.13 4.59
CA GLU A 556 -24.75 -24.31 4.04
C GLU A 556 -25.81 -23.54 4.85
N SER A 557 -25.72 -23.59 6.18
CA SER A 557 -26.58 -22.81 7.07
C SER A 557 -26.41 -21.31 6.82
N ALA A 558 -25.16 -20.84 6.71
CA ALA A 558 -24.84 -19.43 6.48
C ALA A 558 -25.45 -18.87 5.19
N ARG A 559 -25.56 -19.68 4.14
CA ARG A 559 -26.21 -19.29 2.88
C ARG A 559 -27.69 -18.93 3.04
N THR A 560 -28.33 -19.35 4.10
CA THR A 560 -29.76 -19.06 4.34
C THR A 560 -30.02 -17.65 4.85
N TYR A 561 -29.01 -17.01 5.45
CA TYR A 561 -29.14 -15.68 6.06
C TYR A 561 -28.13 -14.65 5.53
N LEU A 562 -26.98 -15.09 4.98
CA LEU A 562 -26.02 -14.16 4.38
C LEU A 562 -26.58 -13.57 3.08
N PRO A 563 -26.13 -12.35 2.71
CA PRO A 563 -26.55 -11.74 1.44
C PRO A 563 -26.18 -12.61 0.25
N ALA A 564 -27.02 -12.60 -0.79
CA ALA A 564 -26.76 -13.36 -2.02
C ALA A 564 -25.35 -13.03 -2.59
N GLY A 565 -24.57 -14.07 -2.84
CA GLY A 565 -23.18 -13.96 -3.35
C GLY A 565 -22.12 -13.72 -2.27
N VAL A 566 -22.47 -13.79 -0.98
CA VAL A 566 -21.51 -13.90 0.12
C VAL A 566 -21.33 -15.37 0.44
N GLU A 567 -20.09 -15.81 0.53
CA GLU A 567 -19.73 -17.16 0.93
C GLU A 567 -18.99 -17.15 2.26
N LEU A 568 -19.21 -18.18 3.08
CA LEU A 568 -18.46 -18.39 4.30
C LEU A 568 -17.28 -19.30 3.98
N GLU A 569 -16.07 -18.77 4.13
CA GLU A 569 -14.82 -19.47 3.88
C GLU A 569 -14.06 -19.74 5.18
N PHE A 570 -13.65 -20.98 5.41
CA PHE A 570 -12.78 -21.35 6.53
C PHE A 570 -11.32 -21.13 6.11
N ARG A 571 -10.73 -20.01 6.54
CA ARG A 571 -9.41 -19.53 6.11
C ARG A 571 -8.24 -20.21 6.79
N ALA A 572 -8.39 -20.58 8.08
CA ALA A 572 -7.30 -21.17 8.84
C ALA A 572 -7.83 -22.04 9.99
N ARG A 573 -7.00 -23.01 10.41
CA ARG A 573 -7.17 -23.83 11.60
C ARG A 573 -5.87 -23.80 12.40
N TYR A 574 -6.01 -23.63 13.71
CA TYR A 574 -4.88 -23.47 14.62
C TYR A 574 -4.93 -24.55 15.71
N VAL A 575 -3.78 -25.08 16.09
CA VAL A 575 -3.60 -25.98 17.23
C VAL A 575 -3.83 -25.24 18.54
N ALA A 576 -3.32 -24.00 18.61
CA ALA A 576 -3.46 -23.10 19.75
C ALA A 576 -3.45 -21.65 19.31
N LEU A 577 -4.08 -20.80 20.11
CA LEU A 577 -4.14 -19.36 19.92
C LEU A 577 -3.98 -18.66 21.26
N TYR A 578 -3.13 -17.66 21.32
CA TYR A 578 -3.06 -16.71 22.44
C TYR A 578 -3.68 -15.40 22.00
N ALA A 579 -4.86 -15.08 22.52
CA ALA A 579 -5.59 -13.84 22.27
C ALA A 579 -5.28 -12.82 23.36
N ARG A 580 -4.75 -11.65 22.99
CA ARG A 580 -4.32 -10.60 23.93
C ARG A 580 -5.23 -9.39 23.95
N ALA A 581 -5.56 -8.89 22.80
CA ALA A 581 -6.43 -7.72 22.59
C ALA A 581 -7.07 -7.84 21.20
N PRO A 582 -8.14 -7.09 20.91
CA PRO A 582 -8.72 -7.07 19.58
C PRO A 582 -7.65 -6.82 18.50
N GLY A 583 -7.61 -7.67 17.47
CA GLY A 583 -6.60 -7.62 16.41
C GLY A 583 -5.16 -7.95 16.84
N THR A 584 -4.96 -8.50 18.06
CA THR A 584 -3.63 -8.84 18.59
C THR A 584 -3.62 -10.26 19.16
N SER A 585 -3.03 -11.16 18.41
CA SER A 585 -2.99 -12.59 18.74
C SER A 585 -1.71 -13.27 18.28
N ILE A 586 -1.43 -14.43 18.85
CA ILE A 586 -0.35 -15.33 18.43
C ILE A 586 -0.99 -16.68 18.13
N THR A 587 -0.68 -17.28 16.99
CA THR A 587 -1.27 -18.54 16.53
C THR A 587 -0.21 -19.58 16.28
N LEU A 588 -0.55 -20.86 16.56
CA LEU A 588 0.24 -22.04 16.20
C LEU A 588 -0.53 -22.84 15.17
N ALA A 589 0.02 -22.96 13.97
CA ALA A 589 -0.57 -23.79 12.92
C ALA A 589 -0.21 -25.27 13.07
N HIS A 590 -0.87 -26.15 12.33
CA HIS A 590 -0.64 -27.60 12.38
C HIS A 590 0.74 -28.05 11.85
N ASP A 591 1.38 -27.22 11.04
CA ASP A 591 2.76 -27.41 10.53
C ASP A 591 3.83 -26.95 11.54
N GLY A 592 3.40 -26.45 12.72
CA GLY A 592 4.29 -25.93 13.76
C GLY A 592 4.70 -24.46 13.56
N SER A 593 4.22 -23.80 12.52
CA SER A 593 4.51 -22.38 12.30
C SER A 593 3.79 -21.50 13.34
N VAL A 594 4.52 -20.49 13.83
CA VAL A 594 4.02 -19.49 14.78
C VAL A 594 3.87 -18.16 14.07
N THR A 595 2.68 -17.57 14.12
CA THR A 595 2.38 -16.27 13.54
C THR A 595 1.98 -15.27 14.62
N LEU A 596 2.62 -14.09 14.62
CA LEU A 596 2.32 -12.99 15.52
C LEU A 596 1.55 -11.91 14.75
N VAL A 597 0.32 -11.63 15.16
CA VAL A 597 -0.59 -10.68 14.50
C VAL A 597 -0.85 -9.49 15.43
N GLY A 598 -0.79 -8.29 14.89
CA GLY A 598 -1.18 -7.07 15.57
C GLY A 598 -0.10 -6.00 15.64
N PRO A 599 -0.48 -4.74 15.99
CA PRO A 599 0.42 -3.59 16.00
C PRO A 599 1.62 -3.73 16.95
N ALA A 600 1.43 -4.47 18.06
CA ALA A 600 2.47 -4.71 19.07
C ALA A 600 3.62 -5.58 18.55
N PHE A 601 3.40 -6.32 17.45
CA PHE A 601 4.35 -7.27 16.89
C PHE A 601 4.95 -6.81 15.55
N ARG A 602 4.68 -5.59 15.10
CA ARG A 602 5.22 -5.07 13.83
C ARG A 602 6.73 -4.92 13.88
N ALA A 603 7.44 -5.62 13.01
CA ALA A 603 8.90 -5.72 13.00
C ALA A 603 9.63 -4.37 12.85
N GLY A 604 9.07 -3.39 12.16
CA GLY A 604 9.67 -2.06 12.00
C GLY A 604 9.78 -1.23 13.29
N ARG A 605 9.26 -1.73 14.42
CA ARG A 605 9.33 -1.09 15.73
C ARG A 605 10.06 -1.91 16.79
N LEU A 606 10.57 -3.06 16.40
CA LEU A 606 11.19 -4.02 17.29
C LEU A 606 12.63 -4.32 16.83
N GLU A 607 13.54 -4.42 17.77
CA GLU A 607 14.89 -4.90 17.54
C GLU A 607 14.86 -6.39 17.12
N ARG A 608 15.80 -6.82 16.28
CA ARG A 608 15.84 -8.20 15.77
C ARG A 608 15.98 -9.25 16.88
N PHE A 609 16.73 -8.94 17.93
CA PHE A 609 16.84 -9.86 19.09
C PHE A 609 15.49 -10.04 19.79
N GLY A 610 14.74 -8.96 19.96
CA GLY A 610 13.43 -8.96 20.57
C GLY A 610 12.42 -9.74 19.71
N ASP A 611 12.49 -9.60 18.41
CA ASP A 611 11.70 -10.38 17.47
C ASP A 611 11.96 -11.89 17.57
N ARG A 612 13.25 -12.30 17.60
CA ARG A 612 13.63 -13.71 17.81
C ARG A 612 13.17 -14.23 19.16
N PHE A 613 13.34 -13.42 20.21
CA PHE A 613 12.84 -13.77 21.55
C PHE A 613 11.33 -14.01 21.52
N MET A 614 10.56 -13.10 20.93
CA MET A 614 9.10 -13.19 20.85
C MET A 614 8.62 -14.47 20.14
N HIS A 615 9.23 -14.85 19.02
CA HIS A 615 8.87 -16.07 18.31
C HIS A 615 9.18 -17.34 19.11
N ARG A 616 10.36 -17.42 19.73
CA ARG A 616 10.76 -18.56 20.55
C ARG A 616 9.90 -18.67 21.81
N ALA A 617 9.68 -17.55 22.50
CA ALA A 617 8.84 -17.47 23.68
C ALA A 617 7.37 -17.85 23.38
N ALA A 618 6.84 -17.35 22.24
CA ALA A 618 5.50 -17.68 21.78
C ALA A 618 5.34 -19.17 21.46
N ALA A 619 6.34 -19.78 20.81
CA ALA A 619 6.32 -21.23 20.55
C ALA A 619 6.24 -22.05 21.84
N CYS A 620 7.02 -21.70 22.86
CA CYS A 620 6.96 -22.34 24.18
C CYS A 620 5.58 -22.13 24.84
N LEU A 621 5.07 -20.90 24.84
CA LEU A 621 3.77 -20.58 25.43
C LEU A 621 2.64 -21.42 24.81
N LEU A 622 2.56 -21.42 23.46
CA LEU A 622 1.49 -22.13 22.72
C LEU A 622 1.56 -23.65 22.86
N GLN A 623 2.74 -24.19 23.22
CA GLN A 623 2.96 -25.61 23.53
C GLN A 623 2.87 -25.93 25.03
N TRP A 624 2.51 -24.96 25.88
CA TRP A 624 2.44 -25.07 27.33
C TRP A 624 3.79 -25.40 28.01
N ASP A 625 4.89 -25.10 27.32
CA ASP A 625 6.26 -25.33 27.81
C ASP A 625 6.77 -24.11 28.61
N VAL A 626 6.40 -24.07 29.90
CA VAL A 626 6.81 -22.98 30.81
C VAL A 626 8.30 -23.04 31.11
N VAL A 627 8.87 -24.22 31.18
CA VAL A 627 10.31 -24.42 31.41
C VAL A 627 11.11 -23.92 30.23
N GLY A 628 10.68 -24.27 29.01
CA GLY A 628 11.28 -23.75 27.77
C GLY A 628 11.15 -22.22 27.64
N LEU A 629 10.01 -21.65 28.03
CA LEU A 629 9.81 -20.21 28.07
C LEU A 629 10.80 -19.52 29.00
N ARG A 630 11.02 -20.08 30.20
CA ARG A 630 12.04 -19.60 31.14
C ARG A 630 13.44 -19.71 30.56
N ALA A 631 13.76 -20.84 29.93
CA ALA A 631 15.06 -21.07 29.31
C ALA A 631 15.36 -20.06 28.19
N VAL A 632 14.40 -19.78 27.32
CA VAL A 632 14.50 -18.76 26.26
C VAL A 632 14.77 -17.37 26.85
N PHE A 633 14.11 -17.02 27.96
CA PHE A 633 14.35 -15.76 28.65
C PHE A 633 15.76 -15.66 29.20
N LEU A 634 16.24 -16.69 29.95
CA LEU A 634 17.56 -16.72 30.55
C LEU A 634 18.68 -16.71 29.51
N GLU A 635 18.53 -17.45 28.43
CA GLU A 635 19.48 -17.44 27.31
C GLU A 635 19.60 -16.04 26.69
N THR A 636 18.45 -15.40 26.38
CA THR A 636 18.44 -14.05 25.81
C THR A 636 19.07 -13.02 26.76
N LEU A 637 18.75 -13.11 28.05
CA LEU A 637 19.32 -12.26 29.10
C LEU A 637 20.85 -12.43 29.20
N SER A 638 21.34 -13.69 29.14
CA SER A 638 22.77 -14.02 29.17
C SER A 638 23.51 -13.44 27.97
N LEU A 639 22.93 -13.57 26.77
CA LEU A 639 23.48 -13.00 25.54
C LEU A 639 23.54 -11.47 25.59
N LEU A 640 22.50 -10.80 26.11
CA LEU A 640 22.49 -9.34 26.26
C LEU A 640 23.59 -8.87 27.22
N ARG A 641 23.71 -9.49 28.39
CA ARG A 641 24.72 -9.10 29.39
C ARG A 641 26.16 -9.46 29.00
N GLY A 642 26.32 -10.51 28.20
CA GLY A 642 27.63 -10.98 27.72
C GLY A 642 28.09 -10.32 26.41
N GLY A 643 27.33 -9.39 25.83
CA GLY A 643 27.64 -8.78 24.53
C GLY A 643 27.60 -9.78 23.36
N GLY A 644 26.85 -10.89 23.50
CA GLY A 644 26.78 -11.96 22.52
C GLY A 644 25.75 -11.74 21.41
N ILE A 645 25.06 -10.58 21.39
CA ILE A 645 24.09 -10.21 20.33
C ILE A 645 24.75 -9.20 19.40
N ASP A 646 24.69 -9.47 18.10
CA ASP A 646 25.24 -8.56 17.08
C ASP A 646 24.59 -7.16 17.16
N LEU A 647 25.38 -6.11 16.92
CA LEU A 647 24.92 -4.72 17.00
C LEU A 647 23.71 -4.46 16.06
N ASN A 648 23.71 -5.05 14.87
CA ASN A 648 22.58 -4.96 13.93
C ASN A 648 21.27 -5.56 14.49
N ASP A 649 21.39 -6.54 15.37
CA ASP A 649 20.24 -7.16 16.02
C ASP A 649 19.73 -6.38 17.22
N LEU A 650 20.54 -5.48 17.77
CA LEU A 650 20.17 -4.55 18.83
C LEU A 650 19.53 -3.26 18.30
N CYS A 651 19.66 -2.97 17.00
CA CYS A 651 19.13 -1.76 16.38
C CYS A 651 17.71 -1.97 15.83
N VAL A 652 16.90 -0.91 15.91
CA VAL A 652 15.65 -0.78 15.16
C VAL A 652 16.00 -0.20 13.79
N GLN A 653 15.57 -0.87 12.72
CA GLN A 653 15.75 -0.36 11.37
C GLN A 653 14.75 0.77 11.10
N VAL A 654 15.25 1.90 10.64
CA VAL A 654 14.43 3.05 10.23
C VAL A 654 14.71 3.38 8.77
N THR A 655 13.65 3.78 8.04
CA THR A 655 13.78 4.28 6.68
C THR A 655 14.39 5.67 6.73
N LEU A 656 15.48 5.90 5.99
CA LEU A 656 16.08 7.22 5.87
C LEU A 656 15.25 8.10 4.95
N HIS A 657 14.88 9.30 5.42
CA HIS A 657 14.15 10.31 4.65
C HIS A 657 15.06 11.46 4.18
N LYS A 658 16.33 11.41 4.57
CA LYS A 658 17.38 12.37 4.22
C LYS A 658 18.64 11.58 3.82
N SER A 659 19.61 12.25 3.17
CA SER A 659 20.87 11.58 2.89
C SER A 659 21.61 11.21 4.21
N PRO A 660 22.37 10.10 4.23
CA PRO A 660 23.12 9.67 5.43
C PRO A 660 23.97 10.76 6.03
N SER A 661 24.59 11.63 5.19
CA SER A 661 25.40 12.76 5.65
C SER A 661 24.64 13.80 6.48
N GLN A 662 23.33 13.91 6.28
CA GLN A 662 22.49 14.84 7.05
C GLN A 662 22.16 14.30 8.45
N TYR A 663 22.18 12.98 8.65
CA TYR A 663 22.00 12.37 9.95
C TYR A 663 23.30 12.34 10.80
N ARG A 664 24.46 12.43 10.16
CA ARG A 664 25.78 12.42 10.85
C ARG A 664 26.13 13.74 11.56
N ARG A 665 25.30 14.77 11.46
CA ARG A 665 25.56 16.12 12.01
C ARG A 665 25.15 16.28 13.48
N GLY A 666 24.99 15.27 14.25
CA GLY A 666 24.71 15.38 15.67
C GLY A 666 25.38 14.23 16.41
N GLY A 667 26.49 14.45 17.02
CA GLY A 667 27.23 13.40 17.70
C GLY A 667 28.18 13.96 18.71
N THR A 668 27.70 14.76 19.66
CA THR A 668 28.36 15.02 20.92
C THR A 668 27.58 14.33 22.04
N HIS A 669 28.23 14.05 23.16
CA HIS A 669 27.60 13.45 24.35
C HIS A 669 26.34 14.23 24.84
N GLU A 670 26.10 15.43 24.34
CA GLU A 670 25.00 16.33 24.72
C GLU A 670 23.84 16.32 23.72
N GLU A 671 24.04 15.82 22.48
CA GLU A 671 23.00 15.66 21.48
C GLU A 671 22.91 14.18 21.05
N PRO A 672 21.79 13.49 21.31
CA PRO A 672 21.62 12.09 20.90
C PRO A 672 21.67 11.97 19.38
N TYR A 673 22.28 10.89 18.90
CA TYR A 673 22.22 10.55 17.48
C TYR A 673 20.78 10.39 17.02
N GLU A 674 20.37 11.12 16.01
CA GLU A 674 19.05 10.95 15.39
C GLU A 674 18.95 9.58 14.73
N VAL A 675 20.01 9.15 14.03
CA VAL A 675 20.14 7.83 13.39
C VAL A 675 21.61 7.40 13.45
N LEU A 676 21.88 6.16 13.84
CA LEU A 676 23.19 5.53 13.78
C LEU A 676 23.27 4.67 12.51
N LEU A 677 24.27 4.95 11.65
CA LEU A 677 24.62 4.08 10.54
C LEU A 677 25.60 3.03 11.05
N VAL A 678 25.12 1.83 11.33
CA VAL A 678 25.90 0.76 11.95
C VAL A 678 27.11 0.37 11.11
N GLU A 679 26.97 0.39 9.77
CA GLU A 679 28.03 0.04 8.82
C GLU A 679 29.22 1.01 8.84
N ASP A 680 29.00 2.25 9.28
CA ASP A 680 30.02 3.30 9.33
C ASP A 680 30.53 3.57 10.75
N SER A 681 30.02 2.86 11.77
CA SER A 681 30.39 3.08 13.15
C SER A 681 31.51 2.14 13.56
N GLU A 682 32.46 2.65 14.34
CA GLU A 682 33.46 1.83 15.04
C GLU A 682 32.86 1.07 16.24
N LEU A 683 31.55 1.19 16.48
CA LEU A 683 30.87 0.59 17.61
C LEU A 683 30.72 -0.92 17.41
N THR A 684 30.85 -1.64 18.49
CA THR A 684 30.67 -3.09 18.59
C THR A 684 29.52 -3.42 19.53
N ALA A 685 29.12 -4.67 19.58
CA ALA A 685 28.11 -5.12 20.53
C ALA A 685 28.49 -4.87 22.01
N ALA A 686 29.79 -4.78 22.30
CA ALA A 686 30.30 -4.49 23.64
C ALA A 686 30.08 -3.02 24.08
N ASP A 687 29.90 -2.12 23.12
CA ASP A 687 29.60 -0.70 23.37
C ASP A 687 28.10 -0.44 23.62
N ALA A 688 27.27 -1.44 23.43
CA ALA A 688 25.83 -1.35 23.66
C ALA A 688 25.52 -1.32 25.17
N ASP A 689 24.54 -0.47 25.55
CA ASP A 689 24.03 -0.42 26.92
C ASP A 689 23.19 -1.68 27.22
N ALA A 690 23.85 -2.68 27.83
CA ALA A 690 23.20 -3.94 28.18
C ALA A 690 22.00 -3.75 29.11
N ASP A 691 22.08 -2.81 30.08
CA ASP A 691 20.98 -2.56 31.02
C ASP A 691 19.75 -1.97 30.34
N TYR A 692 19.94 -1.13 29.33
CA TYR A 692 18.85 -0.64 28.46
C TYR A 692 18.13 -1.79 27.76
N TYR A 693 18.85 -2.71 27.13
CA TYR A 693 18.24 -3.85 26.42
C TYR A 693 17.63 -4.88 27.37
N VAL A 694 18.19 -5.08 28.54
CA VAL A 694 17.58 -5.90 29.60
C VAL A 694 16.27 -5.28 30.09
N ALA A 695 16.22 -3.96 30.27
CA ALA A 695 14.97 -3.26 30.59
C ALA A 695 13.94 -3.38 29.47
N ARG A 696 14.35 -3.32 28.21
CA ARG A 696 13.44 -3.55 27.05
C ARG A 696 12.95 -5.00 26.99
N LEU A 697 13.84 -5.98 27.23
CA LEU A 697 13.45 -7.39 27.28
C LEU A 697 12.33 -7.61 28.31
N SER A 698 12.52 -7.12 29.53
CA SER A 698 11.55 -7.33 30.62
C SER A 698 10.32 -6.42 30.53
N GLY A 699 10.49 -5.14 30.16
CA GLY A 699 9.43 -4.13 30.17
C GLY A 699 8.61 -4.06 28.87
N LEU A 700 9.15 -4.52 27.75
CA LEU A 700 8.44 -4.50 26.46
C LEU A 700 8.08 -5.91 26.00
N TYR A 701 9.10 -6.77 25.81
CA TYR A 701 8.90 -8.07 25.16
C TYR A 701 8.23 -9.09 26.08
N CYS A 702 8.70 -9.26 27.31
CA CYS A 702 8.05 -10.16 28.26
C CYS A 702 6.62 -9.74 28.59
N GLN A 703 6.32 -8.44 28.64
CA GLN A 703 4.97 -7.93 28.93
C GLN A 703 3.92 -8.34 27.88
N GLN A 704 4.35 -8.76 26.68
CA GLN A 704 3.43 -9.27 25.68
C GLN A 704 2.75 -10.58 26.14
N PHE A 705 3.38 -11.32 27.06
CA PHE A 705 2.88 -12.60 27.60
C PHE A 705 2.21 -12.45 28.99
N ALA A 706 2.11 -11.22 29.53
CA ALA A 706 1.63 -11.01 30.89
C ALA A 706 0.21 -11.55 31.15
N GLN A 707 -0.68 -11.49 30.14
CA GLN A 707 -2.07 -11.99 30.29
C GLN A 707 -2.18 -13.52 30.22
N ALA A 708 -1.10 -14.22 29.85
CA ALA A 708 -1.08 -15.67 29.82
C ALA A 708 -0.87 -16.30 31.21
N PHE A 709 -0.52 -15.49 32.23
CA PHE A 709 -0.16 -15.99 33.55
C PHE A 709 -0.77 -15.12 34.66
N THR A 710 -0.85 -15.70 35.89
CA THR A 710 -1.06 -14.84 37.07
C THR A 710 0.13 -13.90 37.25
N ARG A 711 -0.07 -12.81 38.00
CA ARG A 711 1.00 -11.84 38.28
C ARG A 711 2.20 -12.50 39.00
N GLU A 712 1.90 -13.46 39.87
CA GLU A 712 2.91 -14.20 40.63
C GLU A 712 3.71 -15.11 39.70
N ASP A 713 3.03 -15.94 38.90
CA ASP A 713 3.66 -16.87 37.96
C ASP A 713 4.47 -16.12 36.88
N PHE A 714 3.93 -15.02 36.33
CA PHE A 714 4.67 -14.16 35.41
C PHE A 714 5.96 -13.65 36.04
N SER A 715 5.90 -13.19 37.30
CA SER A 715 7.08 -12.72 38.02
C SER A 715 8.11 -13.83 38.29
N ARG A 716 7.67 -15.09 38.50
CA ARG A 716 8.56 -16.25 38.65
C ARG A 716 9.25 -16.59 37.33
N ILE A 717 8.49 -16.64 36.21
CA ILE A 717 9.00 -16.98 34.88
C ILE A 717 10.01 -15.95 34.41
N PHE A 718 9.74 -14.65 34.54
CA PHE A 718 10.55 -13.57 33.99
C PHE A 718 11.41 -12.85 35.05
N ARG A 719 11.63 -13.49 36.21
CA ARG A 719 12.54 -12.95 37.22
C ARG A 719 13.96 -12.90 36.71
N ILE A 720 14.58 -11.71 36.80
CA ILE A 720 15.98 -11.51 36.48
C ILE A 720 16.85 -12.05 37.63
N PRO A 721 17.71 -13.06 37.42
CA PRO A 721 18.62 -13.53 38.45
C PRO A 721 19.67 -12.47 38.77
N PRO A 722 20.19 -12.45 40.01
CA PRO A 722 21.33 -11.61 40.35
C PRO A 722 22.60 -12.10 39.64
N GLY A 723 23.49 -11.16 39.25
CA GLY A 723 24.76 -11.48 38.59
C GLY A 723 24.75 -11.23 37.09
N SER A 724 25.91 -11.42 36.44
CA SER A 724 26.18 -11.12 35.04
C SER A 724 25.99 -12.32 34.08
N GLY A 725 25.71 -13.54 34.61
CA GLY A 725 25.55 -14.77 33.80
C GLY A 725 26.92 -15.44 33.43
N PRO A 726 26.97 -16.60 32.77
CA PRO A 726 25.81 -17.36 32.28
C PRO A 726 24.94 -17.89 33.42
N PHE A 727 23.62 -17.92 33.22
CA PHE A 727 22.70 -18.40 34.22
C PHE A 727 22.54 -19.91 34.09
N GLU A 728 22.47 -20.62 35.24
CA GLU A 728 22.15 -22.04 35.25
C GLU A 728 20.75 -22.28 34.63
N ALA A 729 20.61 -23.43 33.99
CA ALA A 729 19.33 -23.86 33.50
C ALA A 729 18.31 -23.90 34.67
N ALA A 730 17.09 -23.44 34.39
CA ALA A 730 16.05 -23.49 35.39
C ALA A 730 15.76 -24.97 35.78
N ASP A 731 15.64 -25.25 37.10
CA ASP A 731 15.18 -26.55 37.51
C ASP A 731 13.70 -26.71 37.09
N PRO A 732 13.38 -27.72 36.28
CA PRO A 732 12.00 -27.94 35.84
C PRO A 732 11.00 -28.01 37.00
N SER A 733 11.39 -28.55 38.16
CA SER A 733 10.54 -28.66 39.34
C SER A 733 10.07 -27.33 39.91
N ASP A 734 10.82 -26.25 39.66
CA ASP A 734 10.44 -24.89 40.09
C ASP A 734 9.23 -24.31 39.34
N PHE A 735 8.82 -24.93 38.23
CA PHE A 735 7.77 -24.47 37.35
C PHE A 735 6.66 -25.49 37.06
N ASP A 736 6.72 -26.66 37.70
CA ASP A 736 5.75 -27.75 37.49
C ASP A 736 4.31 -27.36 37.89
N ASP A 737 4.16 -26.41 38.82
CA ASP A 737 2.90 -25.87 39.30
C ASP A 737 2.33 -24.75 38.44
N ILE A 738 3.13 -24.16 37.56
CA ILE A 738 2.72 -23.04 36.73
C ILE A 738 1.95 -23.58 35.51
N ARG A 739 0.78 -23.01 35.30
CA ARG A 739 -0.02 -23.25 34.09
C ARG A 739 -0.41 -21.90 33.46
N PRO A 740 -0.26 -21.75 32.15
CA PRO A 740 -0.86 -20.62 31.46
C PRO A 740 -2.35 -20.54 31.74
N ILE A 741 -2.88 -19.33 31.85
CA ILE A 741 -4.31 -19.09 31.99
C ILE A 741 -4.95 -19.56 30.70
N ALA A 742 -5.51 -20.75 30.73
CA ALA A 742 -6.30 -21.32 29.67
C ALA A 742 -7.76 -21.02 29.94
N THR A 743 -8.41 -20.35 29.05
CA THR A 743 -9.87 -20.32 29.07
C THR A 743 -10.35 -21.64 28.52
N SER A 744 -10.99 -22.46 29.34
CA SER A 744 -11.54 -23.71 28.84
C SER A 744 -12.63 -23.38 27.81
N LEU A 745 -12.44 -23.83 26.60
CA LEU A 745 -13.49 -23.89 25.60
C LEU A 745 -14.44 -25.01 26.02
N VAL A 746 -15.53 -24.67 26.70
CA VAL A 746 -16.58 -25.63 27.12
C VAL A 746 -17.64 -25.67 26.04
#